data_fd20f8eb970628f2daddea41470817ae
#
_entry.id   fd20f8eb970628f2daddea41470817ae
#
_cell.length_a   1.000
_cell.length_b   1.000
_cell.length_c   1.000
_cell.angle_alpha   90.00
_cell.angle_beta   90.00
_cell.angle_gamma   90.00
#
_symmetry.space_group_name_H-M   'P 1'
#
loop_
_entity.id
_entity.type
_entity.pdbx_description
1 polymer ?
#
loop_
_entity_poly.entity_id
_entity_poly.type
_entity_poly.pdbx_seq_one_letter_code
_entity_poly.pdbx_strand_id
1 'polypeptide(L)'
;MVTLDLSKIPVRDANERLRAFGAAGENVEIINPDARHHIGVGLTDPIHVRIRGSAGYFCAGLTDAASFVVERNVGWGLGDNMYSGSVVVKGNAGAIPGVAIRGAEIVVHGNMGSRAGQVMKAGTLCCAGNANFMAGYMMYGGRIIILGDSGERVGEDMTAGEIFIGGNVQDLGSDAELTDIDSKEIDDIMAFLDRYELSFNGSFKKVVNAGKKLRYPTSEQQVRSIPFFTFSGNSEYWNPKVQEDIYIKSQIGRYRIRGYGGARALPHLSDLAFRKDLKDAGRNDDVVSSVEMYTEIGGINGAEPLKLSMPVMIAPMSYGALSASTKRAIGLASTLAGIAENTGEGGMSDAQRNAAKQLIFQCLGGRLGWNIHDMKRADGLEIYISQGAKPGLGGQLMAKKVTPELARIRGIPHGIDLRSPSRHPDILGADDLVIKVEEFREATGYRLPVSVKLGAGRVRDDIKIAVKDGFDFIELDGMQGSTGAGSSEVIDYVGIPTISAIIEALDALEEIGRRQDIQIVLMGGIRDGIDAVKALCLGADAVAFGTSTIIAGGCIACMQCHVGQCVTGIATQDPEHEKRYHPELESQNIHRFLESVRWQIAAITNALGYDDVRGLCRDDLVALTPEAAAITRLPYEPGHRGRNPELKVNVG
;
A
#
# COMPACT_ATOMS: atom_id res chain seq x y z
N MET A 1 -28.25 -28.65 -6.15
CA MET A 1 -26.85 -28.55 -5.69
C MET A 1 -25.98 -29.16 -6.77
N VAL A 2 -25.10 -28.35 -7.35
CA VAL A 2 -24.15 -28.77 -8.40
C VAL A 2 -22.88 -29.32 -7.74
N THR A 3 -22.28 -30.36 -8.35
CA THR A 3 -21.03 -30.94 -7.82
C THR A 3 -19.85 -30.56 -8.69
N LEU A 4 -18.79 -30.00 -8.07
CA LEU A 4 -17.51 -29.74 -8.68
C LEU A 4 -16.45 -30.70 -8.12
N ASP A 5 -15.75 -31.38 -9.01
CA ASP A 5 -14.70 -32.36 -8.66
C ASP A 5 -13.30 -31.71 -8.92
N LEU A 6 -12.63 -31.31 -7.86
CA LEU A 6 -11.30 -30.68 -7.96
C LEU A 6 -10.18 -31.64 -8.36
N SER A 7 -10.41 -32.94 -8.40
CA SER A 7 -9.45 -33.87 -9.02
C SER A 7 -9.40 -33.72 -10.56
N LYS A 8 -10.43 -33.10 -11.16
CA LYS A 8 -10.61 -32.98 -12.62
C LYS A 8 -10.39 -31.58 -13.18
N ILE A 9 -10.47 -30.54 -12.33
CA ILE A 9 -10.35 -29.14 -12.75
C ILE A 9 -9.43 -28.38 -11.78
N PRO A 10 -8.67 -27.37 -12.26
CA PRO A 10 -7.91 -26.48 -11.38
C PRO A 10 -8.82 -25.59 -10.55
N VAL A 11 -8.31 -25.02 -9.47
CA VAL A 11 -9.06 -24.12 -8.57
C VAL A 11 -9.58 -22.89 -9.31
N ARG A 12 -8.78 -22.33 -10.23
CA ARG A 12 -9.19 -21.21 -11.10
C ARG A 12 -10.51 -21.48 -11.81
N ASP A 13 -10.61 -22.61 -12.52
CA ASP A 13 -11.83 -22.99 -13.25
C ASP A 13 -12.99 -23.25 -12.29
N ALA A 14 -12.70 -23.82 -11.11
CA ALA A 14 -13.72 -24.02 -10.08
C ALA A 14 -14.24 -22.68 -9.55
N ASN A 15 -13.40 -21.71 -9.24
CA ASN A 15 -13.80 -20.39 -8.78
C ASN A 15 -14.59 -19.62 -9.84
N GLU A 16 -14.20 -19.71 -11.11
CA GLU A 16 -14.98 -19.15 -12.22
C GLU A 16 -16.39 -19.73 -12.28
N ARG A 17 -16.53 -21.06 -12.16
CA ARG A 17 -17.83 -21.73 -12.10
C ARG A 17 -18.62 -21.38 -10.85
N LEU A 18 -17.96 -21.25 -9.69
CA LEU A 18 -18.62 -20.82 -8.45
C LEU A 18 -19.23 -19.43 -8.62
N ARG A 19 -18.54 -18.49 -9.26
CA ARG A 19 -19.09 -17.16 -9.59
C ARG A 19 -20.31 -17.25 -10.50
N ALA A 20 -20.26 -18.10 -11.53
CA ALA A 20 -21.39 -18.31 -12.43
C ALA A 20 -22.60 -18.95 -11.71
N PHE A 21 -22.36 -19.93 -10.84
CA PHE A 21 -23.41 -20.57 -10.05
C PHE A 21 -24.02 -19.64 -9.00
N GLY A 22 -23.18 -18.80 -8.35
CA GLY A 22 -23.65 -17.76 -7.44
C GLY A 22 -24.60 -16.77 -8.13
N ALA A 23 -24.22 -16.26 -9.29
CA ALA A 23 -25.06 -15.38 -10.11
C ALA A 23 -26.37 -16.07 -10.56
N ALA A 24 -26.39 -17.41 -10.72
CA ALA A 24 -27.56 -18.20 -11.04
C ALA A 24 -28.38 -18.62 -9.80
N GLY A 25 -27.92 -18.31 -8.58
CA GLY A 25 -28.58 -18.72 -7.33
C GLY A 25 -28.47 -20.22 -7.02
N GLU A 26 -27.47 -20.91 -7.55
CA GLU A 26 -27.26 -22.33 -7.38
C GLU A 26 -26.26 -22.65 -6.27
N ASN A 27 -26.59 -23.61 -5.42
CA ASN A 27 -25.67 -24.10 -4.38
C ASN A 27 -24.75 -25.19 -4.92
N VAL A 28 -23.52 -25.26 -4.39
CA VAL A 28 -22.45 -26.10 -4.92
C VAL A 28 -21.85 -27.00 -3.83
N GLU A 29 -21.56 -28.24 -4.21
CA GLU A 29 -20.76 -29.17 -3.43
C GLU A 29 -19.40 -29.38 -4.14
N ILE A 30 -18.29 -29.18 -3.41
CA ILE A 30 -16.93 -29.43 -3.89
C ILE A 30 -16.48 -30.78 -3.32
N ILE A 31 -16.07 -31.69 -4.20
CA ILE A 31 -15.48 -32.99 -3.82
C ILE A 31 -13.98 -33.02 -4.20
N ASN A 32 -13.21 -33.86 -3.50
CA ASN A 32 -11.77 -34.02 -3.71
C ASN A 32 -10.99 -32.68 -3.66
N PRO A 33 -11.21 -31.84 -2.62
CA PRO A 33 -10.55 -30.53 -2.51
C PRO A 33 -9.05 -30.63 -2.29
N ASP A 34 -8.53 -31.71 -1.71
CA ASP A 34 -7.14 -32.05 -1.51
C ASP A 34 -6.29 -30.89 -0.90
N ALA A 35 -6.88 -30.17 0.05
CA ALA A 35 -6.30 -29.00 0.69
C ALA A 35 -5.75 -27.93 -0.28
N ARG A 36 -6.34 -27.80 -1.47
CA ARG A 36 -5.95 -26.77 -2.44
C ARG A 36 -6.25 -25.37 -1.91
N HIS A 37 -5.38 -24.42 -2.27
CA HIS A 37 -5.48 -23.02 -1.86
C HIS A 37 -6.57 -22.29 -2.65
N HIS A 38 -7.01 -21.13 -2.15
CA HIS A 38 -7.89 -20.15 -2.81
C HIS A 38 -9.28 -20.66 -3.21
N ILE A 39 -9.77 -21.74 -2.60
CA ILE A 39 -11.13 -22.23 -2.89
C ILE A 39 -12.17 -21.19 -2.45
N GLY A 40 -12.98 -20.72 -3.40
CA GLY A 40 -14.07 -19.78 -3.16
C GLY A 40 -13.63 -18.34 -2.96
N VAL A 41 -12.43 -17.94 -3.42
CA VAL A 41 -11.96 -16.55 -3.33
C VAL A 41 -12.75 -15.63 -4.27
N GLY A 42 -13.10 -14.42 -3.79
CA GLY A 42 -13.68 -13.35 -4.58
C GLY A 42 -15.15 -13.54 -4.98
N LEU A 43 -15.89 -14.43 -4.31
CA LEU A 43 -17.34 -14.58 -4.50
C LEU A 43 -18.08 -13.38 -3.90
N THR A 44 -19.00 -12.78 -4.66
CA THR A 44 -19.78 -11.60 -4.24
C THR A 44 -21.28 -11.80 -4.36
N ASP A 45 -21.73 -12.97 -4.78
CA ASP A 45 -23.13 -13.34 -4.84
C ASP A 45 -23.50 -14.30 -3.70
N PRO A 46 -24.75 -14.29 -3.21
CA PRO A 46 -25.22 -15.27 -2.25
C PRO A 46 -25.15 -16.69 -2.84
N ILE A 47 -24.26 -17.50 -2.30
CA ILE A 47 -24.06 -18.89 -2.68
C ILE A 47 -23.75 -19.73 -1.44
N HIS A 48 -24.24 -20.96 -1.39
CA HIS A 48 -23.83 -21.91 -0.38
C HIS A 48 -22.87 -22.95 -0.99
N VAL A 49 -21.64 -23.01 -0.43
CA VAL A 49 -20.58 -23.91 -0.89
C VAL A 49 -20.27 -24.93 0.20
N ARG A 50 -20.43 -26.21 -0.09
CA ARG A 50 -20.04 -27.30 0.80
C ARG A 50 -18.78 -27.98 0.28
N ILE A 51 -17.73 -28.03 1.11
CA ILE A 51 -16.43 -28.61 0.76
C ILE A 51 -16.26 -29.94 1.50
N ARG A 52 -16.31 -31.06 0.73
CA ARG A 52 -16.17 -32.42 1.24
C ARG A 52 -14.72 -32.81 1.47
N GLY A 53 -14.09 -32.19 2.44
CA GLY A 53 -12.70 -32.44 2.80
C GLY A 53 -12.03 -31.24 3.44
N SER A 54 -10.69 -31.15 3.34
CA SER A 54 -9.91 -30.01 3.83
C SER A 54 -9.67 -29.01 2.69
N ALA A 55 -9.69 -27.70 3.02
CA ALA A 55 -9.26 -26.63 2.13
C ALA A 55 -7.86 -26.11 2.55
N GLY A 56 -7.13 -25.55 1.61
CA GLY A 56 -5.83 -24.96 1.84
C GLY A 56 -5.88 -23.51 2.32
N TYR A 57 -4.90 -22.71 1.93
CA TYR A 57 -4.76 -21.31 2.32
C TYR A 57 -5.80 -20.43 1.63
N PHE A 58 -6.22 -19.36 2.30
CA PHE A 58 -7.14 -18.33 1.81
C PHE A 58 -8.50 -18.86 1.30
N CYS A 59 -8.98 -19.97 1.86
CA CYS A 59 -10.34 -20.44 1.58
C CYS A 59 -11.36 -19.37 1.99
N ALA A 60 -12.34 -19.09 1.13
CA ALA A 60 -13.35 -18.05 1.28
C ALA A 60 -12.79 -16.63 1.44
N GLY A 61 -11.55 -16.37 0.99
CA GLY A 61 -10.93 -15.03 1.05
C GLY A 61 -11.65 -14.03 0.13
N LEU A 62 -11.66 -12.74 0.54
CA LEU A 62 -12.21 -11.63 -0.25
C LEU A 62 -13.63 -11.88 -0.76
N THR A 63 -14.50 -12.48 0.07
CA THR A 63 -15.89 -12.78 -0.31
C THR A 63 -16.89 -11.84 0.35
N ASP A 64 -18.07 -11.73 -0.26
CA ASP A 64 -19.25 -11.06 0.28
C ASP A 64 -20.50 -11.92 0.05
N ALA A 65 -21.38 -12.00 1.05
CA ALA A 65 -22.65 -12.71 1.04
C ALA A 65 -22.58 -14.25 0.85
N ALA A 66 -21.41 -14.82 0.58
CA ALA A 66 -21.26 -16.27 0.39
C ALA A 66 -21.21 -17.02 1.74
N SER A 67 -21.69 -18.26 1.75
CA SER A 67 -21.63 -19.15 2.91
C SER A 67 -20.93 -20.47 2.59
N PHE A 68 -20.07 -20.92 3.53
CA PHE A 68 -19.25 -22.11 3.34
C PHE A 68 -19.41 -23.10 4.50
N VAL A 69 -19.41 -24.39 4.18
CA VAL A 69 -19.22 -25.46 5.15
C VAL A 69 -18.04 -26.31 4.72
N VAL A 70 -16.99 -26.37 5.53
CA VAL A 70 -15.80 -27.19 5.29
C VAL A 70 -15.82 -28.37 6.27
N GLU A 71 -15.88 -29.59 5.73
CA GLU A 71 -16.11 -30.82 6.53
C GLU A 71 -14.88 -31.26 7.34
N ARG A 72 -13.68 -30.73 7.01
CA ARG A 72 -12.44 -31.04 7.72
C ARG A 72 -11.68 -29.75 8.04
N ASN A 73 -10.36 -29.73 7.89
CA ASN A 73 -9.50 -28.63 8.27
C ASN A 73 -9.38 -27.57 7.17
N VAL A 74 -8.99 -26.37 7.58
CA VAL A 74 -8.60 -25.27 6.66
C VAL A 74 -7.20 -24.77 7.00
N GLY A 75 -6.45 -24.39 5.99
CA GLY A 75 -5.10 -23.81 6.12
C GLY A 75 -5.09 -22.38 6.64
N TRP A 76 -4.05 -21.62 6.33
CA TRP A 76 -3.86 -20.23 6.75
C TRP A 76 -4.84 -19.29 6.03
N GLY A 77 -5.19 -18.18 6.70
CA GLY A 77 -5.93 -17.08 6.09
C GLY A 77 -7.38 -17.41 5.76
N LEU A 78 -8.01 -18.37 6.46
CA LEU A 78 -9.43 -18.63 6.32
C LEU A 78 -10.24 -17.35 6.40
N GLY A 79 -11.06 -17.05 5.38
CA GLY A 79 -11.93 -15.87 5.34
C GLY A 79 -11.20 -14.53 5.32
N ASP A 80 -9.99 -14.45 4.73
CA ASP A 80 -9.22 -13.22 4.61
C ASP A 80 -10.06 -12.08 4.02
N ASN A 81 -10.17 -10.95 4.74
CA ASN A 81 -10.96 -9.78 4.33
C ASN A 81 -12.43 -10.08 3.93
N MET A 82 -13.01 -11.14 4.41
CA MET A 82 -14.41 -11.48 4.14
C MET A 82 -15.33 -10.35 4.61
N TYR A 83 -16.16 -9.84 3.71
CA TYR A 83 -17.01 -8.67 3.96
C TYR A 83 -18.27 -9.02 4.74
N SER A 84 -19.01 -10.04 4.28
CA SER A 84 -20.17 -10.62 4.96
C SER A 84 -20.32 -12.11 4.61
N GLY A 85 -21.36 -12.75 5.12
CA GLY A 85 -21.61 -14.19 4.94
C GLY A 85 -21.05 -15.02 6.10
N SER A 86 -20.87 -16.33 5.88
CA SER A 86 -20.45 -17.22 6.96
C SER A 86 -19.53 -18.35 6.50
N VAL A 87 -18.67 -18.81 7.40
CA VAL A 87 -17.86 -20.02 7.20
C VAL A 87 -17.95 -20.92 8.44
N VAL A 88 -18.33 -22.18 8.24
CA VAL A 88 -18.30 -23.20 9.29
C VAL A 88 -17.26 -24.25 8.93
N VAL A 89 -16.26 -24.42 9.78
CA VAL A 89 -15.20 -25.43 9.66
C VAL A 89 -15.43 -26.52 10.71
N LYS A 90 -15.68 -27.76 10.30
CA LYS A 90 -15.93 -28.89 11.22
C LYS A 90 -14.65 -29.42 11.89
N GLY A 91 -13.47 -29.07 11.36
CA GLY A 91 -12.15 -29.38 11.90
C GLY A 91 -11.46 -28.15 12.50
N ASN A 92 -10.13 -28.07 12.29
CA ASN A 92 -9.28 -26.98 12.76
C ASN A 92 -9.04 -25.94 11.66
N ALA A 93 -8.72 -24.70 12.06
CA ALA A 93 -8.21 -23.67 11.18
C ALA A 93 -6.73 -23.37 11.48
N GLY A 94 -5.93 -23.12 10.44
CA GLY A 94 -4.53 -22.76 10.56
C GLY A 94 -4.30 -21.36 11.15
N ALA A 95 -3.14 -20.76 10.92
CA ALA A 95 -2.84 -19.42 11.41
C ALA A 95 -3.69 -18.34 10.71
N ILE A 96 -3.87 -17.21 11.40
CA ILE A 96 -4.60 -16.01 10.94
C ILE A 96 -6.02 -16.27 10.39
N PRO A 97 -6.84 -17.18 10.98
CA PRO A 97 -8.23 -17.31 10.57
C PRO A 97 -8.97 -16.00 10.88
N GLY A 98 -9.85 -15.57 9.98
CA GLY A 98 -10.63 -14.34 10.13
C GLY A 98 -9.80 -13.06 10.08
N VAL A 99 -8.61 -13.09 9.47
CA VAL A 99 -7.78 -11.89 9.31
C VAL A 99 -8.55 -10.81 8.56
N ALA A 100 -8.65 -9.61 9.16
CA ALA A 100 -9.28 -8.42 8.60
C ALA A 100 -10.77 -8.57 8.20
N ILE A 101 -11.51 -9.57 8.68
CA ILE A 101 -12.95 -9.69 8.39
C ILE A 101 -13.70 -8.40 8.77
N ARG A 102 -14.77 -8.08 8.01
CA ARG A 102 -15.50 -6.81 8.10
C ARG A 102 -16.94 -6.93 8.61
N GLY A 103 -17.49 -8.16 8.65
CA GLY A 103 -18.86 -8.37 9.09
C GLY A 103 -19.27 -9.85 9.01
N ALA A 104 -18.40 -10.72 8.55
CA ALA A 104 -18.64 -12.14 8.42
C ALA A 104 -18.69 -12.87 9.76
N GLU A 105 -19.30 -14.05 9.76
CA GLU A 105 -19.30 -14.99 10.87
C GLU A 105 -18.45 -16.22 10.51
N ILE A 106 -17.38 -16.46 11.26
CA ILE A 106 -16.51 -17.63 11.04
C ILE A 106 -16.54 -18.49 12.31
N VAL A 107 -16.91 -19.77 12.13
CA VAL A 107 -17.04 -20.75 13.24
C VAL A 107 -16.18 -21.95 12.95
N VAL A 108 -15.28 -22.27 13.89
CA VAL A 108 -14.34 -23.39 13.85
C VAL A 108 -14.67 -24.36 14.98
N HIS A 109 -15.12 -25.59 14.65
CA HIS A 109 -15.46 -26.58 15.67
C HIS A 109 -14.23 -27.17 16.39
N GLY A 110 -13.04 -27.02 15.84
CA GLY A 110 -11.77 -27.39 16.46
C GLY A 110 -11.01 -26.17 17.00
N ASN A 111 -9.68 -26.22 16.86
CA ASN A 111 -8.76 -25.18 17.31
C ASN A 111 -8.46 -24.16 16.21
N MET A 112 -8.08 -22.96 16.62
CA MET A 112 -7.53 -21.92 15.74
C MET A 112 -6.03 -21.75 15.98
N GLY A 113 -5.29 -21.55 14.88
CA GLY A 113 -3.87 -21.24 14.93
C GLY A 113 -3.55 -19.84 15.48
N SER A 114 -2.29 -19.45 15.38
CA SER A 114 -1.80 -18.16 15.89
C SER A 114 -2.42 -16.97 15.17
N ARG A 115 -2.56 -15.86 15.88
CA ARG A 115 -3.03 -14.55 15.36
C ARG A 115 -4.44 -14.60 14.76
N ALA A 116 -5.31 -15.43 15.32
CA ALA A 116 -6.73 -15.48 14.98
C ALA A 116 -7.36 -14.08 15.10
N GLY A 117 -8.10 -13.63 14.11
CA GLY A 117 -8.70 -12.28 14.08
C GLY A 117 -7.70 -11.13 13.98
N GLN A 118 -6.48 -11.36 13.49
CA GLN A 118 -5.51 -10.29 13.30
C GLN A 118 -6.08 -9.18 12.41
N VAL A 119 -5.93 -7.91 12.83
CA VAL A 119 -6.45 -6.70 12.17
C VAL A 119 -7.95 -6.76 11.82
N MET A 120 -8.72 -7.58 12.54
CA MET A 120 -10.18 -7.71 12.39
C MET A 120 -10.87 -6.36 12.54
N LYS A 121 -11.91 -6.10 11.72
CA LYS A 121 -12.64 -4.83 11.68
C LYS A 121 -14.03 -4.92 12.31
N ALA A 122 -14.76 -5.98 12.01
CA ALA A 122 -16.09 -6.28 12.52
C ALA A 122 -16.43 -7.76 12.30
N GLY A 123 -17.63 -8.21 12.69
CA GLY A 123 -18.08 -9.59 12.57
C GLY A 123 -17.75 -10.45 13.79
N THR A 124 -17.88 -11.76 13.68
CA THR A 124 -17.63 -12.72 14.77
C THR A 124 -16.75 -13.85 14.29
N LEU A 125 -15.68 -14.12 15.04
CA LEU A 125 -14.82 -15.29 14.88
C LEU A 125 -14.95 -16.16 16.13
N CYS A 126 -15.34 -17.42 15.97
CA CYS A 126 -15.57 -18.34 17.09
C CYS A 126 -14.81 -19.65 16.91
N CYS A 127 -14.25 -20.21 17.96
CA CYS A 127 -13.82 -21.62 17.97
C CYS A 127 -14.30 -22.38 19.23
N ALA A 128 -14.64 -23.66 19.04
CA ALA A 128 -15.01 -24.54 20.11
C ALA A 128 -13.80 -25.09 20.91
N GLY A 129 -12.64 -25.09 20.30
CA GLY A 129 -11.36 -25.47 20.94
C GLY A 129 -10.56 -24.26 21.42
N ASN A 130 -9.23 -24.38 21.33
CA ASN A 130 -8.28 -23.39 21.79
C ASN A 130 -7.87 -22.44 20.65
N ALA A 131 -7.50 -21.21 21.01
CA ALA A 131 -6.79 -20.30 20.12
C ALA A 131 -5.34 -20.12 20.56
N ASN A 132 -4.42 -20.09 19.60
CA ASN A 132 -3.00 -20.03 19.88
C ASN A 132 -2.53 -18.56 20.06
N PHE A 133 -1.24 -18.33 20.00
CA PHE A 133 -0.50 -17.09 20.20
C PHE A 133 -1.10 -15.85 19.50
N MET A 134 -1.24 -14.73 20.24
CA MET A 134 -1.68 -13.42 19.73
C MET A 134 -3.09 -13.38 19.11
N ALA A 135 -4.07 -14.11 19.63
CA ALA A 135 -5.46 -13.92 19.19
C ALA A 135 -5.89 -12.45 19.37
N GLY A 136 -6.51 -11.84 18.34
CA GLY A 136 -6.92 -10.44 18.33
C GLY A 136 -5.78 -9.44 18.13
N TYR A 137 -4.63 -9.85 17.60
CA TYR A 137 -3.50 -8.94 17.35
C TYR A 137 -3.88 -7.77 16.46
N MET A 138 -3.65 -6.53 16.93
CA MET A 138 -4.02 -5.28 16.25
C MET A 138 -5.50 -5.22 15.81
N MET A 139 -6.40 -5.83 16.55
CA MET A 139 -7.84 -5.81 16.29
C MET A 139 -8.40 -4.38 16.38
N TYR A 140 -9.21 -3.99 15.40
CA TYR A 140 -9.87 -2.68 15.33
C TYR A 140 -11.36 -2.73 15.68
N GLY A 141 -11.95 -3.91 15.79
CA GLY A 141 -13.36 -4.10 16.10
C GLY A 141 -13.80 -5.55 15.92
N GLY A 142 -15.07 -5.82 16.15
CA GLY A 142 -15.65 -7.16 16.07
C GLY A 142 -15.49 -7.98 17.36
N ARG A 143 -15.80 -9.26 17.28
CA ARG A 143 -15.86 -10.16 18.43
C ARG A 143 -15.15 -11.47 18.15
N ILE A 144 -14.28 -11.90 19.07
CA ILE A 144 -13.67 -13.23 19.05
C ILE A 144 -14.20 -14.04 20.24
N ILE A 145 -14.66 -15.27 20.01
CA ILE A 145 -15.19 -16.18 21.03
C ILE A 145 -14.34 -17.46 21.02
N ILE A 146 -13.69 -17.77 22.11
CA ILE A 146 -12.84 -18.96 22.30
C ILE A 146 -13.44 -19.77 23.44
N LEU A 147 -13.99 -20.97 23.15
CA LEU A 147 -14.60 -21.79 24.22
C LEU A 147 -13.55 -22.52 25.08
N GLY A 148 -12.37 -22.79 24.53
CA GLY A 148 -11.23 -23.35 25.21
C GLY A 148 -10.25 -22.30 25.74
N ASP A 149 -8.98 -22.67 25.80
CA ASP A 149 -7.89 -21.84 26.29
C ASP A 149 -7.35 -20.89 25.22
N SER A 150 -6.80 -19.76 25.64
CA SER A 150 -6.03 -18.86 24.79
C SER A 150 -4.54 -18.93 25.09
N GLY A 151 -3.71 -18.77 24.05
CA GLY A 151 -2.26 -18.67 24.16
C GLY A 151 -1.79 -17.32 24.72
N GLU A 152 -0.50 -17.04 24.51
CA GLU A 152 0.16 -15.82 24.98
C GLU A 152 -0.25 -14.58 24.19
N ARG A 153 -0.15 -13.41 24.82
CA ARG A 153 -0.30 -12.06 24.26
C ARG A 153 -1.65 -11.83 23.56
N VAL A 154 -2.73 -12.29 24.18
CA VAL A 154 -4.09 -12.06 23.67
C VAL A 154 -4.42 -10.57 23.65
N GLY A 155 -4.96 -10.08 22.55
CA GLY A 155 -5.30 -8.66 22.36
C GLY A 155 -4.10 -7.73 22.23
N GLU A 156 -2.91 -8.24 21.89
CA GLU A 156 -1.73 -7.39 21.68
C GLU A 156 -2.00 -6.34 20.62
N ASP A 157 -1.66 -5.08 20.93
CA ASP A 157 -1.87 -3.93 20.05
C ASP A 157 -3.35 -3.69 19.65
N MET A 158 -4.33 -4.34 20.29
CA MET A 158 -5.74 -4.11 19.94
C MET A 158 -6.16 -2.66 20.19
N THR A 159 -6.98 -2.14 19.32
CA THR A 159 -7.50 -0.77 19.40
C THR A 159 -8.94 -0.72 19.86
N ALA A 160 -9.74 -1.70 19.44
CA ALA A 160 -11.15 -1.89 19.82
C ALA A 160 -11.55 -3.35 19.56
N GLY A 161 -12.79 -3.72 19.88
CA GLY A 161 -13.31 -5.08 19.78
C GLY A 161 -13.25 -5.80 21.11
N GLU A 162 -13.74 -7.02 21.15
CA GLU A 162 -13.93 -7.81 22.35
C GLU A 162 -13.50 -9.26 22.11
N ILE A 163 -12.81 -9.86 23.11
CA ILE A 163 -12.41 -11.27 23.06
C ILE A 163 -12.97 -11.98 24.28
N PHE A 164 -13.78 -13.00 24.07
CA PHE A 164 -14.41 -13.81 25.11
C PHE A 164 -13.73 -15.18 25.17
N ILE A 165 -13.26 -15.57 26.36
CA ILE A 165 -12.47 -16.79 26.56
C ILE A 165 -13.11 -17.63 27.66
N GLY A 166 -13.53 -18.85 27.32
CA GLY A 166 -14.16 -19.79 28.23
C GLY A 166 -13.18 -20.58 29.07
N GLY A 167 -11.94 -20.73 28.65
CA GLY A 167 -10.87 -21.45 29.34
C GLY A 167 -9.88 -20.52 30.05
N ASN A 168 -8.62 -20.94 30.09
CA ASN A 168 -7.53 -20.18 30.68
C ASN A 168 -7.00 -19.14 29.69
N VAL A 169 -6.63 -17.97 30.24
CA VAL A 169 -5.86 -16.94 29.51
C VAL A 169 -4.41 -17.10 29.94
N GLN A 170 -3.53 -17.49 29.04
CA GLN A 170 -2.13 -17.70 29.35
C GLN A 170 -1.43 -16.38 29.68
N ASP A 171 -1.60 -15.37 28.81
CA ASP A 171 -1.04 -14.04 28.98
C ASP A 171 -1.83 -13.01 28.15
N LEU A 172 -1.85 -11.76 28.60
CA LEU A 172 -2.48 -10.64 27.90
C LEU A 172 -1.46 -9.83 27.10
N GLY A 173 -1.89 -9.27 25.98
CA GLY A 173 -1.13 -8.26 25.25
C GLY A 173 -0.93 -6.98 26.06
N SER A 174 0.05 -6.16 25.66
CA SER A 174 0.43 -4.92 26.36
C SER A 174 -0.69 -3.87 26.44
N ASP A 175 -1.63 -3.90 25.50
CA ASP A 175 -2.75 -2.97 25.38
C ASP A 175 -4.10 -3.61 25.72
N ALA A 176 -4.10 -4.79 26.35
CA ALA A 176 -5.29 -5.54 26.70
C ALA A 176 -5.49 -5.63 28.22
N GLU A 177 -6.75 -5.65 28.65
CA GLU A 177 -7.13 -5.89 30.05
C GLU A 177 -8.38 -6.77 30.14
N LEU A 178 -8.54 -7.43 31.26
CA LEU A 178 -9.76 -8.15 31.61
C LEU A 178 -10.80 -7.18 32.17
N THR A 179 -12.06 -7.39 31.77
CA THR A 179 -13.21 -6.61 32.27
C THR A 179 -14.38 -7.53 32.58
N ASP A 180 -15.37 -7.01 33.31
CA ASP A 180 -16.60 -7.70 33.61
C ASP A 180 -17.46 -7.89 32.34
N ILE A 181 -18.30 -8.93 32.37
CA ILE A 181 -19.24 -9.26 31.29
C ILE A 181 -20.65 -9.04 31.81
N ASP A 182 -21.47 -8.33 31.09
CA ASP A 182 -22.87 -8.18 31.46
C ASP A 182 -23.72 -9.38 31.01
N SER A 183 -24.93 -9.53 31.59
CA SER A 183 -25.82 -10.66 31.31
C SER A 183 -26.30 -10.68 29.86
N LYS A 184 -26.50 -9.51 29.25
CA LYS A 184 -26.93 -9.39 27.87
C LYS A 184 -25.86 -9.87 26.90
N GLU A 185 -24.59 -9.53 27.17
CA GLU A 185 -23.46 -10.03 26.36
C GLU A 185 -23.39 -11.57 26.41
N ILE A 186 -23.62 -12.16 27.60
CA ILE A 186 -23.66 -13.62 27.77
C ILE A 186 -24.83 -14.21 26.94
N ASP A 187 -26.02 -13.63 27.05
CA ASP A 187 -27.19 -14.10 26.31
C ASP A 187 -26.97 -14.03 24.80
N ASP A 188 -26.36 -12.93 24.31
CA ASP A 188 -26.02 -12.76 22.90
C ASP A 188 -24.98 -13.80 22.41
N ILE A 189 -23.98 -14.12 23.25
CA ILE A 189 -23.00 -15.17 22.94
C ILE A 189 -23.67 -16.54 22.92
N MET A 190 -24.50 -16.85 23.91
CA MET A 190 -25.18 -18.16 23.98
C MET A 190 -26.12 -18.35 22.78
N ALA A 191 -26.88 -17.32 22.40
CA ALA A 191 -27.73 -17.35 21.20
C ALA A 191 -26.92 -17.53 19.89
N PHE A 192 -25.72 -16.96 19.83
CA PHE A 192 -24.81 -17.20 18.70
C PHE A 192 -24.32 -18.66 18.68
N LEU A 193 -23.91 -19.22 19.83
CA LEU A 193 -23.43 -20.59 19.93
C LEU A 193 -24.52 -21.60 19.56
N ASP A 194 -25.77 -21.40 20.03
CA ASP A 194 -26.92 -22.27 19.72
C ASP A 194 -27.19 -22.30 18.22
N ARG A 195 -27.12 -21.17 17.53
CA ARG A 195 -27.31 -21.09 16.06
C ARG A 195 -26.31 -21.95 15.27
N TYR A 196 -25.11 -22.15 15.81
CA TYR A 196 -24.06 -22.95 15.20
C TYR A 196 -23.85 -24.33 15.85
N GLU A 197 -24.84 -24.78 16.66
CA GLU A 197 -24.83 -26.09 17.31
C GLU A 197 -23.61 -26.31 18.24
N LEU A 198 -23.12 -25.22 18.86
CA LEU A 198 -22.04 -25.26 19.84
C LEU A 198 -22.61 -25.18 21.25
N SER A 199 -22.17 -26.08 22.14
CA SER A 199 -22.57 -26.07 23.56
C SER A 199 -21.41 -25.59 24.46
N PHE A 200 -21.73 -24.73 25.42
CA PHE A 200 -20.77 -24.26 26.42
C PHE A 200 -21.44 -24.10 27.77
N ASN A 201 -20.85 -24.68 28.81
CA ASN A 201 -21.39 -24.70 30.19
C ASN A 201 -20.44 -24.00 31.19
N GLY A 202 -19.45 -23.23 30.70
CA GLY A 202 -18.49 -22.52 31.53
C GLY A 202 -18.86 -21.06 31.77
N SER A 203 -17.90 -20.30 32.27
CA SER A 203 -17.97 -18.84 32.39
C SER A 203 -16.92 -18.21 31.47
N PHE A 204 -17.26 -17.09 30.86
CA PHE A 204 -16.32 -16.35 30.01
C PHE A 204 -15.49 -15.32 30.79
N LYS A 205 -14.27 -15.08 30.34
CA LYS A 205 -13.46 -13.91 30.64
C LYS A 205 -13.49 -12.99 29.43
N LYS A 206 -13.67 -11.69 29.63
CA LYS A 206 -13.72 -10.69 28.56
C LYS A 206 -12.42 -9.90 28.54
N VAL A 207 -11.80 -9.83 27.37
CA VAL A 207 -10.60 -9.02 27.10
C VAL A 207 -10.99 -7.86 26.20
N VAL A 208 -10.58 -6.65 26.57
CA VAL A 208 -10.81 -5.40 25.84
C VAL A 208 -9.54 -4.58 25.77
N ASN A 209 -9.57 -3.50 24.97
CA ASN A 209 -8.49 -2.51 24.95
C ASN A 209 -8.37 -1.81 26.33
N ALA A 210 -7.18 -1.80 26.91
CA ALA A 210 -6.89 -1.21 28.22
C ALA A 210 -6.92 0.32 28.24
N GLY A 211 -7.34 0.97 27.17
CA GLY A 211 -7.35 2.43 27.04
C GLY A 211 -5.96 3.06 27.12
N LYS A 212 -4.90 2.28 27.09
CA LYS A 212 -3.51 2.76 27.03
C LYS A 212 -3.26 3.39 25.67
N LYS A 213 -2.83 4.63 25.71
CA LYS A 213 -3.12 5.62 24.73
C LYS A 213 -2.01 6.07 23.85
N LEU A 214 -2.40 6.71 22.74
CA LEU A 214 -1.66 7.69 21.96
C LEU A 214 -0.18 7.35 21.85
N ARG A 215 0.13 6.42 20.97
CA ARG A 215 1.51 6.03 20.62
C ARG A 215 2.24 7.15 19.89
N TYR A 216 1.48 8.12 19.40
CA TYR A 216 2.01 9.35 18.86
C TYR A 216 1.62 10.51 19.75
N PRO A 217 2.57 11.37 20.06
CA PRO A 217 2.24 12.61 20.74
C PRO A 217 1.38 13.43 19.80
N THR A 218 0.35 14.01 20.35
CA THR A 218 -0.46 15.01 19.67
C THR A 218 0.44 16.16 19.21
N SER A 219 0.03 16.84 18.15
CA SER A 219 0.70 18.06 17.67
C SER A 219 0.88 19.13 18.75
N GLU A 220 0.13 19.05 19.86
CA GLU A 220 0.27 19.94 21.01
C GLU A 220 1.52 19.69 21.84
N GLN A 221 2.13 18.51 21.73
CA GLN A 221 3.44 18.23 22.33
C GLN A 221 4.59 18.59 21.37
N GLN A 222 4.29 19.03 20.16
CA GLN A 222 5.31 19.63 19.32
C GLN A 222 5.62 21.03 19.87
N VAL A 223 6.89 21.32 19.97
CA VAL A 223 7.46 22.55 20.51
C VAL A 223 6.61 23.77 20.17
N ARG A 224 5.94 24.37 21.18
CA ARG A 224 5.06 25.53 21.00
C ARG A 224 5.82 26.81 20.65
N SER A 225 7.11 26.87 20.94
CA SER A 225 7.99 27.96 20.53
C SER A 225 9.42 27.44 20.47
N ILE A 226 10.01 27.46 19.30
CA ILE A 226 11.47 27.40 19.15
C ILE A 226 11.93 28.83 19.36
N PRO A 227 12.71 29.14 20.40
CA PRO A 227 13.37 30.44 20.46
C PRO A 227 14.20 30.60 19.18
N PHE A 228 14.05 31.69 18.50
CA PHE A 228 14.93 32.05 17.39
C PHE A 228 16.34 32.24 17.97
N PHE A 229 17.13 31.18 17.97
CA PHE A 229 18.55 31.28 18.19
C PHE A 229 19.22 31.57 16.85
N THR A 230 19.76 32.74 16.69
CA THR A 230 20.75 33.02 15.66
C THR A 230 22.05 32.36 16.10
N PHE A 231 22.27 31.13 15.63
CA PHE A 231 23.55 30.47 15.81
C PHE A 231 24.59 31.17 14.93
N SER A 232 25.53 31.84 15.55
CA SER A 232 26.58 32.65 14.86
C SER A 232 27.83 31.84 14.49
N GLY A 233 27.84 30.54 14.63
CA GLY A 233 29.02 29.69 14.37
C GLY A 233 29.02 29.13 12.94
N ASN A 234 30.06 29.40 12.18
CA ASN A 234 30.34 28.85 10.84
C ASN A 234 30.99 27.46 10.88
N SER A 235 30.42 26.53 11.63
CA SER A 235 30.88 25.14 11.59
C SER A 235 30.05 24.35 10.57
N GLU A 236 30.68 23.75 9.57
CA GLU A 236 30.01 22.82 8.64
C GLU A 236 29.44 21.62 9.39
N TYR A 237 30.10 21.18 10.46
CA TYR A 237 29.71 20.05 11.28
C TYR A 237 28.54 20.37 12.21
N TRP A 238 28.63 21.51 12.93
CA TRP A 238 27.61 22.01 13.84
C TRP A 238 26.80 23.14 13.19
N ASN A 239 26.32 22.93 11.99
CA ASN A 239 25.55 23.92 11.25
C ASN A 239 24.19 24.19 11.92
N PRO A 240 23.50 25.30 11.58
CA PRO A 240 22.25 25.70 12.22
C PRO A 240 21.16 24.62 12.22
N LYS A 241 21.10 23.81 11.15
CA LYS A 241 20.13 22.72 11.02
C LYS A 241 20.39 21.60 12.03
N VAL A 242 21.64 21.21 12.24
CA VAL A 242 22.03 20.19 13.24
C VAL A 242 21.72 20.70 14.64
N GLN A 243 22.04 21.98 14.93
CA GLN A 243 21.77 22.58 16.21
C GLN A 243 20.26 22.68 16.51
N GLU A 244 19.46 23.10 15.54
CA GLU A 244 17.98 23.12 15.63
C GLU A 244 17.43 21.72 15.92
N ASP A 245 17.89 20.70 15.20
CA ASP A 245 17.41 19.33 15.37
C ASP A 245 17.72 18.80 16.78
N ILE A 246 18.94 19.01 17.28
CA ILE A 246 19.33 18.65 18.65
C ILE A 246 18.45 19.39 19.67
N TYR A 247 18.26 20.69 19.47
CA TYR A 247 17.43 21.50 20.37
C TYR A 247 15.99 20.99 20.42
N ILE A 248 15.36 20.75 19.27
CA ILE A 248 13.99 20.20 19.22
C ILE A 248 13.94 18.85 19.93
N LYS A 249 14.86 17.94 19.66
CA LYS A 249 14.92 16.62 20.31
C LYS A 249 15.10 16.72 21.83
N SER A 250 15.86 17.70 22.31
CA SER A 250 16.01 17.93 23.76
C SER A 250 14.71 18.34 24.44
N GLN A 251 13.80 19.01 23.71
CA GLN A 251 12.50 19.44 24.25
C GLN A 251 11.46 18.33 24.23
N ILE A 252 11.47 17.47 23.20
CA ILE A 252 10.46 16.45 23.00
C ILE A 252 10.86 15.05 23.48
N GLY A 253 12.15 14.83 23.77
CA GLY A 253 12.68 13.56 24.28
C GLY A 253 12.59 12.37 23.33
N ARG A 254 12.47 12.62 22.00
CA ARG A 254 12.27 11.58 20.99
C ARG A 254 12.56 12.08 19.58
N TYR A 255 12.31 11.19 18.56
CA TYR A 255 12.43 11.55 17.16
C TYR A 255 11.37 12.58 16.72
N ARG A 256 11.73 13.40 15.74
CA ARG A 256 10.84 14.38 15.11
C ARG A 256 10.02 13.71 14.00
N ILE A 257 8.71 13.92 14.03
CA ILE A 257 7.84 13.58 12.89
C ILE A 257 7.76 14.80 11.98
N ARG A 258 7.91 14.59 10.68
CA ARG A 258 7.71 15.63 9.67
C ARG A 258 7.00 15.08 8.44
N GLY A 259 6.44 15.97 7.64
CA GLY A 259 5.99 15.69 6.29
C GLY A 259 7.08 16.02 5.26
N TYR A 260 6.81 15.67 3.99
CA TYR A 260 7.66 15.90 2.84
C TYR A 260 8.84 14.92 2.71
N GLY A 261 9.81 15.22 1.84
CA GLY A 261 10.94 14.34 1.53
C GLY A 261 12.20 14.61 2.35
N GLY A 262 13.26 13.92 2.01
CA GLY A 262 14.58 14.04 2.63
C GLY A 262 15.17 15.43 2.49
N ALA A 263 15.95 15.84 3.50
CA ALA A 263 16.62 17.13 3.52
C ALA A 263 18.11 17.03 3.12
N ARG A 264 18.62 15.82 2.89
CA ARG A 264 20.00 15.58 2.47
C ARG A 264 20.17 15.79 0.97
N ALA A 265 21.31 16.36 0.56
CA ALA A 265 21.75 16.31 -0.82
C ALA A 265 22.26 14.89 -1.13
N LEU A 266 21.68 14.26 -2.13
CA LEU A 266 21.98 12.90 -2.57
C LEU A 266 22.26 12.91 -4.08
N PRO A 267 23.04 11.95 -4.62
CA PRO A 267 23.15 11.75 -6.06
C PRO A 267 21.76 11.64 -6.70
N HIS A 268 21.57 12.36 -7.81
CA HIS A 268 20.25 12.51 -8.42
C HIS A 268 20.36 12.45 -9.96
N LEU A 269 19.24 12.28 -10.66
CA LEU A 269 19.17 12.36 -12.12
C LEU A 269 19.70 13.70 -12.70
N SER A 270 19.71 14.78 -11.91
CA SER A 270 20.36 16.06 -12.29
C SER A 270 21.88 15.98 -12.44
N ASP A 271 22.51 14.94 -11.90
CA ASP A 271 23.94 14.71 -12.02
C ASP A 271 24.30 13.97 -13.34
N LEU A 272 23.29 13.77 -14.21
CA LEU A 272 23.46 13.24 -15.57
C LEU A 272 23.13 14.32 -16.61
N ALA A 273 23.71 14.19 -17.79
CA ALA A 273 23.38 14.98 -18.97
C ALA A 273 23.15 14.07 -20.17
N PHE A 274 22.41 14.57 -21.15
CA PHE A 274 22.27 13.90 -22.44
C PHE A 274 23.50 14.18 -23.31
N ARG A 275 23.94 13.18 -24.04
CA ARG A 275 25.02 13.27 -25.01
C ARG A 275 24.56 12.73 -26.34
N LYS A 276 24.82 13.46 -27.40
CA LYS A 276 24.49 13.03 -28.74
C LYS A 276 25.57 13.39 -29.74
N ASP A 277 25.78 12.50 -30.72
CA ASP A 277 26.52 12.81 -31.93
C ASP A 277 25.67 13.69 -32.86
N LEU A 278 26.20 14.87 -33.21
CA LEU A 278 25.51 15.91 -33.97
C LEU A 278 25.01 15.48 -35.35
N LYS A 279 25.29 14.27 -35.79
CA LYS A 279 25.01 13.77 -37.17
C LYS A 279 23.53 13.49 -37.46
N ASP A 280 22.71 13.28 -36.42
CA ASP A 280 21.38 12.70 -36.58
C ASP A 280 20.23 13.51 -35.94
N ALA A 281 20.43 14.81 -35.66
CA ALA A 281 19.39 15.63 -35.07
C ALA A 281 18.26 15.89 -36.05
N GLY A 282 17.12 15.23 -35.87
CA GLY A 282 15.88 15.55 -36.58
C GLY A 282 15.39 16.94 -36.22
N ARG A 283 14.81 17.65 -37.16
CA ARG A 283 14.09 18.91 -36.94
C ARG A 283 12.64 18.70 -37.34
N ASN A 284 11.76 18.80 -36.36
CA ASN A 284 10.32 18.83 -36.57
C ASN A 284 9.71 20.02 -35.84
N ASP A 285 8.89 20.81 -36.54
CA ASP A 285 8.21 21.97 -35.94
C ASP A 285 7.09 21.56 -34.96
N ASP A 286 6.53 20.34 -35.12
CA ASP A 286 5.58 19.75 -34.16
C ASP A 286 6.19 18.53 -33.46
N VAL A 287 7.00 18.81 -32.45
CA VAL A 287 7.79 17.79 -31.71
C VAL A 287 6.92 16.77 -31.00
N VAL A 288 5.76 17.19 -30.46
CA VAL A 288 4.91 16.30 -29.65
C VAL A 288 4.24 15.23 -30.50
N SER A 289 3.75 15.59 -31.70
CA SER A 289 3.10 14.64 -32.60
C SER A 289 4.09 13.74 -33.36
N SER A 290 5.39 14.05 -33.32
CA SER A 290 6.44 13.30 -34.01
C SER A 290 7.08 12.19 -33.18
N VAL A 291 6.76 12.06 -31.89
CA VAL A 291 7.35 11.06 -30.98
C VAL A 291 6.26 10.15 -30.41
N GLU A 292 6.42 8.85 -30.64
CA GLU A 292 5.57 7.83 -30.02
C GLU A 292 5.91 7.71 -28.52
N MET A 293 4.92 7.93 -27.66
CA MET A 293 5.06 7.87 -26.20
C MET A 293 4.10 6.88 -25.55
N TYR A 294 3.19 6.28 -26.32
CA TYR A 294 2.23 5.33 -25.78
C TYR A 294 2.95 4.14 -25.13
N THR A 295 2.56 3.86 -23.90
CA THR A 295 3.20 2.83 -23.08
C THR A 295 2.14 1.97 -22.41
N GLU A 296 2.33 0.66 -22.42
CA GLU A 296 1.51 -0.28 -21.67
C GLU A 296 2.30 -0.80 -20.46
N ILE A 297 1.70 -0.74 -19.27
CA ILE A 297 2.28 -1.21 -18.02
C ILE A 297 1.41 -2.34 -17.43
N GLY A 298 2.06 -3.45 -17.08
CA GLY A 298 1.39 -4.69 -16.70
C GLY A 298 0.94 -5.50 -17.92
N GLY A 299 0.22 -6.58 -17.70
CA GLY A 299 -0.23 -7.45 -18.79
C GLY A 299 0.73 -8.58 -19.18
N ILE A 300 1.92 -8.61 -18.61
CA ILE A 300 2.92 -9.64 -18.87
C ILE A 300 2.39 -11.04 -18.54
N ASN A 301 1.58 -11.15 -17.48
CA ASN A 301 0.97 -12.41 -17.04
C ASN A 301 -0.47 -12.61 -17.56
N GLY A 302 -0.84 -11.91 -18.64
CA GLY A 302 -2.13 -12.07 -19.31
C GLY A 302 -3.27 -11.21 -18.74
N ALA A 303 -2.97 -10.29 -17.82
CA ALA A 303 -3.92 -9.27 -17.37
C ALA A 303 -4.09 -8.16 -18.43
N GLU A 304 -5.15 -7.34 -18.30
CA GLU A 304 -5.33 -6.15 -19.12
C GLU A 304 -4.32 -5.07 -18.68
N PRO A 305 -3.42 -4.59 -19.56
CA PRO A 305 -2.42 -3.60 -19.17
C PRO A 305 -3.05 -2.23 -18.90
N LEU A 306 -2.39 -1.45 -18.05
CA LEU A 306 -2.63 -0.01 -17.93
C LEU A 306 -2.12 0.68 -19.20
N LYS A 307 -2.95 1.52 -19.81
CA LYS A 307 -2.69 2.19 -21.09
C LYS A 307 -2.34 3.66 -20.86
N LEU A 308 -1.08 3.99 -20.99
CA LEU A 308 -0.56 5.33 -20.73
C LEU A 308 -0.29 6.06 -22.02
N SER A 309 -0.77 7.30 -22.16
CA SER A 309 -0.50 8.15 -23.32
C SER A 309 0.97 8.63 -23.39
N MET A 310 1.72 8.46 -22.32
CA MET A 310 3.16 8.71 -22.17
C MET A 310 3.68 7.87 -21.00
N PRO A 311 4.99 7.53 -20.90
CA PRO A 311 5.54 6.66 -19.87
C PRO A 311 5.59 7.32 -18.47
N VAL A 312 4.43 7.81 -18.03
CA VAL A 312 4.26 8.57 -16.78
C VAL A 312 3.02 8.11 -16.04
N MET A 313 3.12 8.01 -14.71
CA MET A 313 2.03 7.75 -13.79
C MET A 313 2.02 8.77 -12.65
N ILE A 314 0.95 8.84 -11.87
CA ILE A 314 0.91 9.58 -10.63
C ILE A 314 1.14 8.62 -9.46
N ALA A 315 2.15 8.92 -8.66
CA ALA A 315 2.60 8.09 -7.54
C ALA A 315 1.52 7.93 -6.45
N PRO A 316 1.52 6.82 -5.70
CA PRO A 316 0.57 6.56 -4.62
C PRO A 316 0.53 7.66 -3.55
N MET A 317 -0.63 8.24 -3.31
CA MET A 317 -0.87 9.25 -2.29
C MET A 317 -2.24 9.02 -1.63
N SER A 318 -2.26 8.65 -0.34
CA SER A 318 -3.47 8.18 0.32
C SER A 318 -4.51 9.28 0.60
N TYR A 319 -5.80 8.91 0.49
CA TYR A 319 -6.88 9.67 1.09
C TYR A 319 -6.74 9.62 2.63
N GLY A 320 -6.72 10.78 3.26
CA GLY A 320 -6.39 10.95 4.68
C GLY A 320 -5.03 11.64 4.87
N ALA A 321 -4.00 11.30 4.07
CA ALA A 321 -2.83 12.17 3.92
C ALA A 321 -3.21 13.42 3.10
N LEU A 322 -3.88 13.21 1.96
CA LEU A 322 -4.48 14.26 1.12
C LEU A 322 -5.98 14.38 1.41
N SER A 323 -6.57 15.55 1.12
CA SER A 323 -8.01 15.80 1.17
C SER A 323 -8.77 15.11 0.02
N ALA A 324 -10.09 14.98 0.16
CA ALA A 324 -10.96 14.44 -0.89
C ALA A 324 -10.91 15.31 -2.16
N SER A 325 -10.89 16.63 -1.98
CA SER A 325 -10.78 17.61 -3.07
C SER A 325 -9.48 17.45 -3.84
N THR A 326 -8.35 17.20 -3.15
CA THR A 326 -7.06 16.96 -3.81
C THR A 326 -7.07 15.62 -4.57
N LYS A 327 -7.64 14.56 -3.99
CA LYS A 327 -7.77 13.27 -4.66
C LYS A 327 -8.62 13.38 -5.93
N ARG A 328 -9.71 14.17 -5.89
CA ARG A 328 -10.53 14.47 -7.07
C ARG A 328 -9.73 15.23 -8.13
N ALA A 329 -8.97 16.26 -7.75
CA ALA A 329 -8.15 17.03 -8.69
C ALA A 329 -7.12 16.16 -9.42
N ILE A 330 -6.43 15.28 -8.67
CA ILE A 330 -5.47 14.33 -9.24
C ILE A 330 -6.16 13.39 -10.23
N GLY A 331 -7.32 12.81 -9.87
CA GLY A 331 -8.09 11.93 -10.75
C GLY A 331 -8.54 12.59 -12.05
N LEU A 332 -9.01 13.85 -11.97
CA LEU A 332 -9.37 14.63 -13.17
C LEU A 332 -8.13 14.89 -14.05
N ALA A 333 -7.00 15.28 -13.44
CA ALA A 333 -5.78 15.57 -14.17
C ALA A 333 -5.19 14.32 -14.84
N SER A 334 -5.15 13.18 -14.15
CA SER A 334 -4.67 11.91 -14.71
C SER A 334 -5.53 11.45 -15.90
N THR A 335 -6.85 11.63 -15.78
CA THR A 335 -7.79 11.33 -16.87
C THR A 335 -7.57 12.21 -18.08
N LEU A 336 -7.41 13.53 -17.88
CA LEU A 336 -7.12 14.48 -18.96
C LEU A 336 -5.79 14.18 -19.65
N ALA A 337 -4.77 13.84 -18.90
CA ALA A 337 -3.45 13.48 -19.42
C ALA A 337 -3.40 12.06 -20.03
N GLY A 338 -4.41 11.22 -19.82
CA GLY A 338 -4.45 9.84 -20.32
C GLY A 338 -3.43 8.91 -19.64
N ILE A 339 -3.19 9.10 -18.33
CA ILE A 339 -2.24 8.32 -17.53
C ILE A 339 -2.94 7.67 -16.33
N ALA A 340 -2.26 6.72 -15.69
CA ALA A 340 -2.77 6.06 -14.48
C ALA A 340 -2.37 6.82 -13.20
N GLU A 341 -3.19 6.65 -12.15
CA GLU A 341 -2.89 7.06 -10.79
C GLU A 341 -3.14 5.93 -9.78
N ASN A 342 -2.80 6.16 -8.52
CA ASN A 342 -2.87 5.17 -7.46
C ASN A 342 -3.62 5.72 -6.23
N THR A 343 -4.42 4.87 -5.58
CA THR A 343 -5.16 5.26 -4.37
C THR A 343 -4.24 5.67 -3.24
N GLY A 344 -3.03 5.11 -3.18
CA GLY A 344 -2.22 5.12 -1.98
C GLY A 344 -2.83 4.25 -0.86
N GLU A 345 -2.16 4.17 0.28
CA GLU A 345 -2.57 3.36 1.42
C GLU A 345 -3.91 3.83 2.02
N GLY A 346 -4.79 2.90 2.36
CA GLY A 346 -5.95 3.20 3.19
C GLY A 346 -7.31 3.27 2.51
N GLY A 347 -7.45 2.68 1.34
CA GLY A 347 -8.73 2.49 0.66
C GLY A 347 -9.01 3.49 -0.47
N MET A 348 -10.06 3.22 -1.20
CA MET A 348 -10.51 3.99 -2.36
C MET A 348 -11.62 4.99 -1.93
N SER A 349 -11.46 6.26 -2.28
CA SER A 349 -12.54 7.24 -2.15
C SER A 349 -13.34 7.32 -3.45
N ASP A 350 -14.66 7.50 -3.35
CA ASP A 350 -15.50 7.68 -4.54
C ASP A 350 -15.15 8.97 -5.31
N ALA A 351 -14.72 10.01 -4.60
CA ALA A 351 -14.27 11.26 -5.23
C ALA A 351 -13.11 11.03 -6.20
N GLN A 352 -12.16 10.16 -5.84
CA GLN A 352 -11.06 9.77 -6.71
C GLN A 352 -11.50 8.81 -7.81
N ARG A 353 -12.18 7.68 -7.44
CA ARG A 353 -12.58 6.66 -8.42
C ARG A 353 -13.44 7.22 -9.55
N ASN A 354 -14.36 8.13 -9.22
CA ASN A 354 -15.24 8.75 -10.22
C ASN A 354 -14.52 9.77 -11.12
N ALA A 355 -13.37 10.28 -10.70
CA ALA A 355 -12.56 11.23 -11.47
C ALA A 355 -11.46 10.55 -12.30
N ALA A 356 -10.92 9.45 -11.83
CA ALA A 356 -9.81 8.71 -12.46
C ALA A 356 -10.31 7.70 -13.50
N LYS A 357 -9.75 7.74 -14.72
CA LYS A 357 -10.03 6.73 -15.75
C LYS A 357 -9.30 5.43 -15.47
N GLN A 358 -8.06 5.49 -15.01
CA GLN A 358 -7.23 4.35 -14.65
C GLN A 358 -6.70 4.53 -13.23
N LEU A 359 -7.10 3.65 -12.31
CA LEU A 359 -6.80 3.75 -10.89
C LEU A 359 -6.28 2.43 -10.35
N ILE A 360 -5.07 2.44 -9.81
CA ILE A 360 -4.47 1.31 -9.11
C ILE A 360 -4.94 1.34 -7.64
N PHE A 361 -5.39 0.21 -7.14
CA PHE A 361 -5.78 0.04 -5.73
C PHE A 361 -4.63 -0.51 -4.91
N GLN A 362 -4.12 0.29 -3.95
CA GLN A 362 -2.99 -0.09 -3.11
C GLN A 362 -3.42 -0.83 -1.85
N CYS A 363 -2.78 -1.96 -1.60
CA CYS A 363 -3.03 -2.88 -0.51
C CYS A 363 -1.85 -2.92 0.48
N LEU A 364 -2.03 -2.38 1.69
CA LEU A 364 -0.98 -2.36 2.72
C LEU A 364 -1.19 -3.40 3.84
N GLY A 365 -0.16 -3.66 4.63
CA GLY A 365 -0.13 -4.68 5.68
C GLY A 365 -1.22 -4.56 6.76
N GLY A 366 -1.71 -3.37 7.05
CA GLY A 366 -2.83 -3.15 7.99
C GLY A 366 -4.21 -3.43 7.40
N ARG A 367 -4.27 -3.77 6.13
CA ARG A 367 -5.51 -4.06 5.38
C ARG A 367 -6.58 -3.00 5.54
N LEU A 368 -6.14 -1.74 5.61
CA LEU A 368 -7.01 -0.59 5.73
C LEU A 368 -7.70 -0.33 4.39
N GLY A 369 -9.01 -0.34 4.41
CA GLY A 369 -9.81 -0.13 3.21
C GLY A 369 -9.91 -1.32 2.24
N TRP A 370 -9.20 -2.42 2.46
CA TRP A 370 -9.31 -3.59 1.58
C TRP A 370 -10.74 -4.11 1.56
N ASN A 371 -11.28 -4.28 0.39
CA ASN A 371 -12.55 -4.95 0.17
C ASN A 371 -12.66 -5.37 -1.30
N ILE A 372 -13.39 -6.43 -1.53
CA ILE A 372 -13.54 -7.02 -2.87
C ILE A 372 -14.23 -6.08 -3.87
N HIS A 373 -15.13 -5.22 -3.40
CA HIS A 373 -15.87 -4.32 -4.28
C HIS A 373 -14.97 -3.25 -4.89
N ASP A 374 -14.13 -2.60 -4.07
CA ASP A 374 -13.16 -1.60 -4.54
C ASP A 374 -12.06 -2.26 -5.38
N MET A 375 -11.58 -3.46 -5.01
CA MET A 375 -10.62 -4.20 -5.81
C MET A 375 -11.16 -4.50 -7.22
N LYS A 376 -12.43 -4.90 -7.36
CA LYS A 376 -13.07 -5.14 -8.66
C LYS A 376 -13.33 -3.86 -9.47
N ARG A 377 -13.45 -2.70 -8.81
CA ARG A 377 -13.61 -1.38 -9.46
C ARG A 377 -12.27 -0.78 -9.92
N ALA A 378 -11.15 -1.31 -9.46
CA ALA A 378 -9.82 -0.84 -9.85
C ALA A 378 -9.43 -1.30 -11.27
N ASP A 379 -8.39 -0.67 -11.80
CA ASP A 379 -7.78 -0.99 -13.09
C ASP A 379 -6.43 -1.70 -12.92
N GLY A 380 -5.91 -1.75 -11.68
CA GLY A 380 -4.73 -2.50 -11.26
C GLY A 380 -4.74 -2.67 -9.75
N LEU A 381 -3.99 -3.65 -9.24
CA LEU A 381 -3.78 -3.86 -7.81
C LEU A 381 -2.31 -3.70 -7.47
N GLU A 382 -2.01 -3.14 -6.30
CA GLU A 382 -0.64 -2.99 -5.83
C GLU A 382 -0.49 -3.52 -4.41
N ILE A 383 0.48 -4.40 -4.19
CA ILE A 383 0.90 -4.81 -2.84
C ILE A 383 1.95 -3.82 -2.34
N TYR A 384 1.62 -3.09 -1.29
CA TYR A 384 2.54 -2.17 -0.65
C TYR A 384 3.43 -2.92 0.35
N ILE A 385 4.71 -3.01 0.07
CA ILE A 385 5.72 -3.52 1.01
C ILE A 385 6.40 -2.36 1.74
N SER A 386 6.81 -1.31 1.00
CA SER A 386 7.44 -0.13 1.58
C SER A 386 7.41 1.07 0.62
N GLN A 387 8.00 2.18 1.03
CA GLN A 387 8.17 3.39 0.21
C GLN A 387 9.50 4.07 0.53
N GLY A 388 10.04 4.86 -0.42
CA GLY A 388 11.36 5.47 -0.33
C GLY A 388 11.57 6.38 0.88
N ALA A 389 10.55 7.17 1.25
CA ALA A 389 10.65 8.11 2.36
C ALA A 389 10.64 7.46 3.75
N LYS A 390 10.12 6.24 3.89
CA LYS A 390 10.01 5.55 5.19
C LYS A 390 10.07 4.03 5.04
N PRO A 391 11.18 3.46 4.55
CA PRO A 391 11.32 2.02 4.41
C PRO A 391 11.14 1.31 5.76
N GLY A 392 10.39 0.21 5.76
CA GLY A 392 10.17 -0.60 6.97
C GLY A 392 9.22 -0.02 8.01
N LEU A 393 8.58 1.11 7.75
CA LEU A 393 7.53 1.66 8.61
C LEU A 393 6.14 1.48 7.97
N GLY A 394 5.16 1.11 8.81
CA GLY A 394 3.77 1.05 8.38
C GLY A 394 3.13 2.43 8.19
N GLY A 395 1.86 2.43 7.77
CA GLY A 395 1.06 3.65 7.64
C GLY A 395 0.77 4.29 8.99
N GLN A 396 0.74 5.62 9.01
CA GLN A 396 0.48 6.44 10.19
C GLN A 396 -0.49 7.56 9.85
N LEU A 397 -1.52 7.76 10.67
CA LEU A 397 -2.44 8.87 10.54
C LEU A 397 -2.88 9.33 11.92
N MET A 398 -2.78 10.64 12.19
CA MET A 398 -3.16 11.21 13.48
C MET A 398 -4.67 11.17 13.68
N ALA A 399 -5.12 10.92 14.91
CA ALA A 399 -6.53 10.81 15.32
C ALA A 399 -7.43 11.92 14.74
N LYS A 400 -6.99 13.16 14.78
CA LYS A 400 -7.72 14.32 14.26
C LYS A 400 -7.94 14.31 12.74
N LYS A 401 -7.17 13.50 12.00
CA LYS A 401 -7.35 13.28 10.55
C LYS A 401 -8.22 12.07 10.25
N VAL A 402 -8.57 11.25 11.25
CA VAL A 402 -9.46 10.10 11.09
C VAL A 402 -10.91 10.57 11.25
N THR A 403 -11.46 11.09 10.17
CA THR A 403 -12.88 11.51 10.11
C THR A 403 -13.82 10.31 10.10
N PRO A 404 -15.13 10.48 10.37
CA PRO A 404 -16.10 9.39 10.27
C PRO A 404 -16.10 8.70 8.90
N GLU A 405 -15.93 9.43 7.80
CA GLU A 405 -15.84 8.88 6.45
C GLU A 405 -14.59 8.03 6.28
N LEU A 406 -13.43 8.54 6.68
CA LEU A 406 -12.16 7.80 6.65
C LEU A 406 -12.22 6.54 7.52
N ALA A 407 -12.81 6.63 8.71
CA ALA A 407 -13.02 5.51 9.60
C ALA A 407 -13.84 4.41 8.92
N ARG A 408 -14.94 4.79 8.24
CA ARG A 408 -15.80 3.87 7.48
C ARG A 408 -15.03 3.21 6.32
N ILE A 409 -14.33 3.97 5.48
CA ILE A 409 -13.55 3.45 4.35
C ILE A 409 -12.49 2.48 4.83
N ARG A 410 -11.73 2.86 5.88
CA ARG A 410 -10.63 2.06 6.41
C ARG A 410 -11.07 0.89 7.28
N GLY A 411 -12.32 0.89 7.75
CA GLY A 411 -12.85 -0.11 8.68
C GLY A 411 -12.18 -0.03 10.05
N ILE A 412 -12.09 1.16 10.63
CA ILE A 412 -11.45 1.44 11.92
C ILE A 412 -12.32 2.36 12.78
N PRO A 413 -12.13 2.39 14.11
CA PRO A 413 -12.79 3.37 14.96
C PRO A 413 -12.43 4.81 14.58
N HIS A 414 -13.41 5.72 14.74
CA HIS A 414 -13.22 7.16 14.51
C HIS A 414 -12.41 7.81 15.62
N GLY A 415 -11.58 8.80 15.25
CA GLY A 415 -10.93 9.68 16.22
C GLY A 415 -9.77 9.05 17.00
N ILE A 416 -9.21 7.97 16.49
CA ILE A 416 -8.03 7.30 17.06
C ILE A 416 -6.80 7.48 16.19
N ASP A 417 -5.61 7.48 16.80
CA ASP A 417 -4.36 7.41 16.05
C ASP A 417 -4.26 6.08 15.33
N LEU A 418 -4.12 6.15 14.00
CA LEU A 418 -3.98 4.97 13.17
C LEU A 418 -2.51 4.59 13.01
N ARG A 419 -2.22 3.33 13.28
CA ARG A 419 -0.96 2.67 12.94
C ARG A 419 -1.26 1.35 12.27
N SER A 420 -0.60 1.08 11.16
CA SER A 420 -0.61 -0.25 10.55
C SER A 420 0.68 -1.01 10.87
N PRO A 421 0.64 -2.36 10.88
CA PRO A 421 1.87 -3.13 10.96
C PRO A 421 2.78 -2.81 9.77
N SER A 422 4.09 -2.93 9.97
CA SER A 422 5.08 -2.75 8.91
C SER A 422 5.15 -3.95 7.95
N ARG A 423 4.53 -5.07 8.31
CA ARG A 423 4.49 -6.30 7.50
C ARG A 423 3.05 -6.73 7.26
N HIS A 424 2.82 -7.39 6.15
CA HIS A 424 1.56 -8.09 5.92
C HIS A 424 1.40 -9.25 6.91
N PRO A 425 0.17 -9.52 7.39
CA PRO A 425 -0.10 -10.58 8.37
C PRO A 425 0.29 -11.97 7.91
N ASP A 426 0.21 -12.19 6.61
CA ASP A 426 0.30 -13.45 5.90
C ASP A 426 1.60 -13.60 5.09
N ILE A 427 2.49 -12.61 5.09
CA ILE A 427 3.77 -12.65 4.39
C ILE A 427 4.89 -12.77 5.42
N LEU A 428 5.37 -13.97 5.65
CA LEU A 428 6.49 -14.30 6.53
C LEU A 428 7.79 -14.49 5.73
N GLY A 429 7.66 -14.90 4.48
CA GLY A 429 8.75 -15.13 3.55
C GLY A 429 8.33 -14.86 2.10
N ALA A 430 9.27 -15.01 1.18
CA ALA A 430 9.05 -14.75 -0.23
C ALA A 430 7.96 -15.66 -0.83
N ASP A 431 7.93 -16.94 -0.45
CA ASP A 431 6.97 -17.89 -1.01
C ASP A 431 5.50 -17.53 -0.67
N ASP A 432 5.27 -16.79 0.42
CA ASP A 432 3.93 -16.33 0.80
C ASP A 432 3.40 -15.23 -0.15
N LEU A 433 4.29 -14.44 -0.76
CA LEU A 433 3.91 -13.45 -1.76
C LEU A 433 3.31 -14.08 -3.01
N VAL A 434 3.86 -15.18 -3.48
CA VAL A 434 3.30 -15.95 -4.62
C VAL A 434 1.85 -16.30 -4.35
N ILE A 435 1.56 -16.83 -3.15
CA ILE A 435 0.22 -17.23 -2.74
C ILE A 435 -0.71 -16.01 -2.67
N LYS A 436 -0.23 -14.86 -2.19
CA LYS A 436 -1.01 -13.63 -2.10
C LYS A 436 -1.30 -13.00 -3.47
N VAL A 437 -0.34 -12.99 -4.37
CA VAL A 437 -0.54 -12.54 -5.77
C VAL A 437 -1.62 -13.40 -6.45
N GLU A 438 -1.57 -14.71 -6.24
CA GLU A 438 -2.57 -15.63 -6.78
C GLU A 438 -3.97 -15.39 -6.18
N GLU A 439 -4.08 -15.10 -4.88
CA GLU A 439 -5.36 -14.70 -4.27
C GLU A 439 -5.95 -13.45 -4.93
N PHE A 440 -5.13 -12.45 -5.23
CA PHE A 440 -5.58 -11.23 -5.90
C PHE A 440 -6.03 -11.48 -7.34
N ARG A 441 -5.31 -12.33 -8.05
CA ARG A 441 -5.69 -12.75 -9.40
C ARG A 441 -7.01 -13.51 -9.40
N GLU A 442 -7.17 -14.47 -8.50
CA GLU A 442 -8.43 -15.20 -8.32
C GLU A 442 -9.60 -14.26 -7.96
N ALA A 443 -9.39 -13.33 -7.02
CA ALA A 443 -10.42 -12.39 -6.59
C ALA A 443 -10.94 -11.48 -7.72
N THR A 444 -10.09 -11.14 -8.68
CA THR A 444 -10.39 -10.25 -9.81
C THR A 444 -10.59 -10.97 -11.14
N GLY A 445 -10.61 -12.31 -11.13
CA GLY A 445 -10.76 -13.14 -12.32
C GLY A 445 -9.60 -12.98 -13.31
N TYR A 446 -8.38 -12.76 -12.82
CA TYR A 446 -7.14 -12.55 -13.60
C TYR A 446 -7.20 -11.35 -14.57
N ARG A 447 -8.13 -10.46 -14.38
CA ARG A 447 -8.32 -9.30 -15.27
C ARG A 447 -7.29 -8.19 -15.01
N LEU A 448 -6.96 -7.95 -13.75
CA LEU A 448 -6.13 -6.80 -13.35
C LEU A 448 -4.64 -7.16 -13.25
N PRO A 449 -3.74 -6.26 -13.67
CA PRO A 449 -2.33 -6.39 -13.37
C PRO A 449 -2.09 -6.23 -11.85
N VAL A 450 -1.14 -6.99 -11.34
CA VAL A 450 -0.74 -6.95 -9.92
C VAL A 450 0.69 -6.47 -9.82
N SER A 451 0.90 -5.34 -9.15
CA SER A 451 2.22 -4.76 -8.90
C SER A 451 2.65 -4.88 -7.45
N VAL A 452 3.92 -4.62 -7.22
CA VAL A 452 4.49 -4.44 -5.87
C VAL A 452 5.19 -3.08 -5.77
N LYS A 453 4.94 -2.38 -4.65
CA LYS A 453 5.68 -1.16 -4.31
C LYS A 453 6.78 -1.44 -3.32
N LEU A 454 8.02 -1.13 -3.72
CA LEU A 454 9.24 -1.32 -2.95
C LEU A 454 9.91 0.02 -2.66
N GLY A 455 10.23 0.30 -1.41
CA GLY A 455 11.17 1.36 -1.06
C GLY A 455 12.60 0.85 -1.25
N ALA A 456 13.46 1.66 -1.84
CA ALA A 456 14.82 1.27 -2.19
C ALA A 456 15.69 0.99 -0.95
N GLY A 457 15.70 -0.27 -0.53
CA GLY A 457 16.52 -0.84 0.53
C GLY A 457 17.54 -1.82 -0.01
N ARG A 458 17.27 -3.12 0.07
CA ARG A 458 18.07 -4.20 -0.54
C ARG A 458 17.54 -4.53 -1.93
N VAL A 459 17.63 -3.58 -2.83
CA VAL A 459 16.96 -3.61 -4.13
C VAL A 459 17.28 -4.89 -4.92
N ARG A 460 18.54 -5.34 -4.94
CA ARG A 460 18.91 -6.56 -5.69
C ARG A 460 18.15 -7.80 -5.22
N ASP A 461 18.01 -7.98 -3.92
CA ASP A 461 17.30 -9.12 -3.35
C ASP A 461 15.78 -8.99 -3.56
N ASP A 462 15.24 -7.81 -3.30
CA ASP A 462 13.81 -7.51 -3.41
C ASP A 462 13.31 -7.68 -4.86
N ILE A 463 14.10 -7.28 -5.86
CA ILE A 463 13.79 -7.46 -7.28
C ILE A 463 13.74 -8.93 -7.66
N LYS A 464 14.73 -9.74 -7.21
CA LYS A 464 14.76 -11.19 -7.48
C LYS A 464 13.53 -11.90 -6.89
N ILE A 465 13.11 -11.48 -5.69
CA ILE A 465 11.88 -11.97 -5.06
C ILE A 465 10.66 -11.57 -5.89
N ALA A 466 10.51 -10.30 -6.25
CA ALA A 466 9.37 -9.80 -7.01
C ALA A 466 9.17 -10.51 -8.36
N VAL A 467 10.27 -10.80 -9.07
CA VAL A 467 10.21 -11.57 -10.32
C VAL A 467 9.74 -13.01 -10.08
N LYS A 468 10.26 -13.67 -9.03
CA LYS A 468 9.84 -15.03 -8.66
C LYS A 468 8.35 -15.08 -8.34
N ASP A 469 7.83 -14.04 -7.69
CA ASP A 469 6.46 -14.00 -7.19
C ASP A 469 5.42 -13.68 -8.27
N GLY A 470 5.85 -13.37 -9.50
CA GLY A 470 4.99 -13.21 -10.66
C GLY A 470 4.22 -11.90 -10.69
N PHE A 471 4.78 -10.81 -10.15
CA PHE A 471 4.23 -9.47 -10.33
C PHE A 471 4.35 -9.03 -11.80
N ASP A 472 3.41 -8.21 -12.25
CA ASP A 472 3.42 -7.65 -13.61
C ASP A 472 4.39 -6.47 -13.74
N PHE A 473 4.49 -5.64 -12.69
CA PHE A 473 5.46 -4.54 -12.64
C PHE A 473 5.82 -4.18 -11.19
N ILE A 474 6.92 -3.44 -11.04
CA ILE A 474 7.43 -2.97 -9.76
C ILE A 474 7.39 -1.44 -9.74
N GLU A 475 6.78 -0.87 -8.71
CA GLU A 475 6.93 0.54 -8.35
C GLU A 475 8.15 0.69 -7.42
N LEU A 476 9.29 1.11 -7.96
CA LEU A 476 10.56 1.26 -7.23
C LEU A 476 10.73 2.70 -6.75
N ASP A 477 10.67 2.91 -5.43
CA ASP A 477 10.66 4.22 -4.78
C ASP A 477 11.99 4.51 -4.06
N GLY A 478 12.80 5.40 -4.63
CA GLY A 478 14.09 5.81 -4.07
C GLY A 478 13.93 6.71 -2.83
N MET A 479 15.01 6.86 -2.04
CA MET A 479 14.97 7.61 -0.77
C MET A 479 14.71 9.12 -0.93
N GLN A 480 14.74 9.68 -2.14
CA GLN A 480 14.28 11.05 -2.42
C GLN A 480 12.74 11.16 -2.45
N GLY A 481 12.00 10.08 -2.29
CA GLY A 481 10.55 10.08 -2.14
C GLY A 481 10.07 10.93 -0.97
N SER A 482 8.78 11.29 -0.98
CA SER A 482 8.15 12.08 0.08
C SER A 482 7.06 11.30 0.80
N THR A 483 6.65 11.80 1.98
CA THR A 483 5.54 11.22 2.76
C THR A 483 4.76 12.32 3.47
N GLY A 484 3.48 12.04 3.78
CA GLY A 484 2.66 12.94 4.61
C GLY A 484 3.11 13.02 6.07
N ALA A 485 3.68 11.93 6.59
CA ALA A 485 4.22 11.86 7.95
C ALA A 485 5.26 10.74 8.05
N GLY A 486 6.41 11.02 8.65
CA GLY A 486 7.46 10.05 8.92
C GLY A 486 8.49 10.58 9.90
N SER A 487 9.28 9.68 10.49
CA SER A 487 10.42 10.04 11.33
C SER A 487 11.52 10.69 10.49
N SER A 488 12.05 11.83 10.94
CA SER A 488 13.12 12.54 10.22
C SER A 488 14.36 11.67 10.02
N GLU A 489 14.67 10.81 10.97
CA GLU A 489 15.81 9.89 10.91
C GLU A 489 15.65 8.88 9.78
N VAL A 490 14.44 8.30 9.64
CA VAL A 490 14.17 7.33 8.58
C VAL A 490 14.15 8.01 7.22
N ILE A 491 13.50 9.17 7.10
CA ILE A 491 13.43 9.94 5.85
C ILE A 491 14.83 10.32 5.33
N ASP A 492 15.75 10.69 6.23
CA ASP A 492 17.06 11.20 5.84
C ASP A 492 18.18 10.15 5.77
N TYR A 493 18.02 8.98 6.42
CA TYR A 493 19.15 8.06 6.62
C TYR A 493 18.85 6.60 6.25
N VAL A 494 17.63 6.25 5.86
CA VAL A 494 17.28 4.87 5.51
C VAL A 494 16.88 4.78 4.04
N GLY A 495 17.50 3.84 3.32
CA GLY A 495 17.32 3.65 1.89
C GLY A 495 18.52 4.08 1.06
N ILE A 496 18.40 3.96 -0.26
CA ILE A 496 19.41 4.37 -1.23
C ILE A 496 18.82 5.38 -2.24
N PRO A 497 19.67 6.22 -2.87
CA PRO A 497 19.22 7.18 -3.87
C PRO A 497 18.50 6.53 -5.05
N THR A 498 17.55 7.24 -5.64
CA THR A 498 16.75 6.77 -6.78
C THR A 498 17.61 6.32 -7.97
N ILE A 499 18.69 7.07 -8.25
CA ILE A 499 19.65 6.71 -9.30
C ILE A 499 20.39 5.40 -8.99
N SER A 500 20.70 5.13 -7.73
CA SER A 500 21.31 3.86 -7.31
C SER A 500 20.31 2.71 -7.39
N ALA A 501 19.05 2.98 -6.99
CA ALA A 501 17.99 1.97 -6.95
C ALA A 501 17.70 1.38 -8.34
N ILE A 502 17.60 2.22 -9.37
CA ILE A 502 17.33 1.72 -10.73
C ILE A 502 18.50 0.88 -11.25
N ILE A 503 19.74 1.28 -10.99
CA ILE A 503 20.92 0.51 -11.42
C ILE A 503 20.98 -0.85 -10.74
N GLU A 504 20.76 -0.90 -9.41
CA GLU A 504 20.74 -2.19 -8.69
C GLU A 504 19.60 -3.10 -9.15
N ALA A 505 18.44 -2.52 -9.50
CA ALA A 505 17.31 -3.28 -10.02
C ALA A 505 17.63 -3.93 -11.38
N LEU A 506 18.20 -3.14 -12.29
CA LEU A 506 18.58 -3.64 -13.63
C LEU A 506 19.69 -4.67 -13.55
N ASP A 507 20.72 -4.43 -12.72
CA ASP A 507 21.79 -5.41 -12.48
C ASP A 507 21.22 -6.74 -11.96
N ALA A 508 20.24 -6.68 -11.04
CA ALA A 508 19.60 -7.89 -10.52
C ALA A 508 18.83 -8.66 -11.60
N LEU A 509 18.11 -7.93 -12.47
CA LEU A 509 17.35 -8.53 -13.58
C LEU A 509 18.25 -9.13 -14.64
N GLU A 510 19.37 -8.47 -14.97
CA GLU A 510 20.39 -9.00 -15.89
C GLU A 510 21.06 -10.26 -15.31
N GLU A 511 21.43 -10.24 -14.02
CA GLU A 511 22.06 -11.37 -13.32
C GLU A 511 21.21 -12.65 -13.38
N ILE A 512 19.88 -12.51 -13.30
CA ILE A 512 18.95 -13.65 -13.36
C ILE A 512 18.39 -13.91 -14.78
N GLY A 513 18.78 -13.09 -15.78
CA GLY A 513 18.30 -13.21 -17.16
C GLY A 513 16.81 -12.95 -17.36
N ARG A 514 16.20 -12.10 -16.53
CA ARG A 514 14.73 -11.90 -16.46
C ARG A 514 14.29 -10.45 -16.73
N ARG A 515 15.10 -9.63 -17.43
CA ARG A 515 14.77 -8.21 -17.69
C ARG A 515 13.42 -8.03 -18.41
N GLN A 516 13.04 -8.98 -19.27
CA GLN A 516 11.81 -8.90 -20.06
C GLN A 516 10.56 -9.41 -19.32
N ASP A 517 10.74 -9.98 -18.12
CA ASP A 517 9.65 -10.64 -17.40
C ASP A 517 8.94 -9.71 -16.42
N ILE A 518 9.43 -8.48 -16.22
CA ILE A 518 8.87 -7.50 -15.31
C ILE A 518 9.22 -6.08 -15.75
N GLN A 519 8.28 -5.17 -15.60
CA GLN A 519 8.47 -3.75 -15.87
C GLN A 519 8.80 -2.98 -14.58
N ILE A 520 9.56 -1.89 -14.70
CA ILE A 520 9.94 -1.03 -13.58
C ILE A 520 9.36 0.36 -13.78
N VAL A 521 8.52 0.81 -12.86
CA VAL A 521 8.06 2.19 -12.72
C VAL A 521 8.92 2.86 -11.64
N LEU A 522 9.78 3.79 -12.03
CA LEU A 522 10.71 4.46 -11.12
C LEU A 522 10.05 5.69 -10.48
N MET A 523 10.21 5.85 -9.17
CA MET A 523 9.75 7.03 -8.43
C MET A 523 10.74 7.42 -7.32
N GLY A 524 10.45 8.54 -6.66
CA GLY A 524 11.32 9.10 -5.62
C GLY A 524 12.18 10.26 -6.15
N GLY A 525 11.67 11.50 -6.04
CA GLY A 525 12.40 12.70 -6.44
C GLY A 525 12.36 13.02 -7.94
N ILE A 526 11.49 12.39 -8.73
CA ILE A 526 11.27 12.74 -10.14
C ILE A 526 10.55 14.10 -10.20
N ARG A 527 11.13 15.07 -10.92
CA ARG A 527 10.69 16.47 -10.87
C ARG A 527 9.94 16.92 -12.11
N ASP A 528 10.38 16.47 -13.28
CA ASP A 528 9.92 16.94 -14.59
C ASP A 528 10.16 15.89 -15.69
N GLY A 529 9.86 16.24 -16.95
CA GLY A 529 10.06 15.35 -18.10
C GLY A 529 11.53 15.10 -18.42
N ILE A 530 12.44 15.98 -17.99
CA ILE A 530 13.88 15.78 -18.18
C ILE A 530 14.38 14.62 -17.29
N ASP A 531 13.96 14.61 -16.01
CA ASP A 531 14.25 13.50 -15.12
C ASP A 531 13.59 12.20 -15.63
N ALA A 532 12.37 12.29 -16.19
CA ALA A 532 11.68 11.14 -16.79
C ALA A 532 12.51 10.53 -17.94
N VAL A 533 12.95 11.32 -18.91
CA VAL A 533 13.77 10.81 -20.02
C VAL A 533 15.07 10.19 -19.53
N LYS A 534 15.74 10.78 -18.55
CA LYS A 534 16.95 10.19 -17.95
C LYS A 534 16.68 8.84 -17.28
N ALA A 535 15.54 8.72 -16.60
CA ALA A 535 15.13 7.44 -16.01
C ALA A 535 14.84 6.38 -17.08
N LEU A 536 14.19 6.75 -18.19
CA LEU A 536 13.94 5.87 -19.34
C LEU A 536 15.26 5.46 -20.00
N CYS A 537 16.18 6.39 -20.24
CA CYS A 537 17.53 6.08 -20.75
C CYS A 537 18.29 5.11 -19.83
N LEU A 538 18.15 5.23 -18.51
CA LEU A 538 18.74 4.28 -17.55
C LEU A 538 18.07 2.90 -17.61
N GLY A 539 16.87 2.77 -18.18
CA GLY A 539 16.17 1.50 -18.37
C GLY A 539 14.90 1.34 -17.52
N ALA A 540 14.32 2.40 -16.98
CA ALA A 540 12.96 2.35 -16.44
C ALA A 540 11.94 2.23 -17.60
N ASP A 541 10.82 1.54 -17.36
CA ASP A 541 9.73 1.41 -18.35
C ASP A 541 8.75 2.60 -18.26
N ALA A 542 8.61 3.19 -17.08
CA ALA A 542 7.88 4.43 -16.83
C ALA A 542 8.39 5.10 -15.54
N VAL A 543 7.90 6.31 -15.28
CA VAL A 543 8.16 7.03 -14.02
C VAL A 543 6.85 7.42 -13.33
N ALA A 544 6.91 7.71 -12.00
CA ALA A 544 5.76 8.21 -11.29
C ALA A 544 6.07 9.51 -10.53
N PHE A 545 5.18 10.52 -10.71
CA PHE A 545 5.27 11.83 -10.06
C PHE A 545 4.46 11.87 -8.77
N GLY A 546 5.10 12.17 -7.65
CA GLY A 546 4.45 12.40 -6.36
C GLY A 546 4.44 13.88 -5.98
N THR A 547 5.54 14.34 -5.43
CA THR A 547 5.70 15.72 -4.92
C THR A 547 5.50 16.78 -5.99
N SER A 548 6.01 16.56 -7.20
CA SER A 548 5.83 17.47 -8.33
C SER A 548 4.35 17.64 -8.69
N THR A 549 3.55 16.58 -8.64
CA THR A 549 2.10 16.65 -8.87
C THR A 549 1.40 17.54 -7.85
N ILE A 550 1.70 17.39 -6.56
CA ILE A 550 1.05 18.23 -5.54
C ILE A 550 1.56 19.67 -5.54
N ILE A 551 2.83 19.92 -5.94
CA ILE A 551 3.34 21.27 -6.15
C ILE A 551 2.60 21.93 -7.33
N ALA A 552 2.43 21.23 -8.44
CA ALA A 552 1.64 21.72 -9.57
C ALA A 552 0.18 22.01 -9.18
N GLY A 553 -0.37 21.25 -8.23
CA GLY A 553 -1.69 21.47 -7.63
C GLY A 553 -1.71 22.46 -6.46
N GLY A 554 -0.72 23.36 -6.33
CA GLY A 554 -0.75 24.47 -5.38
C GLY A 554 -0.08 24.20 -4.01
N CYS A 555 0.71 23.14 -3.86
CA CYS A 555 1.49 22.90 -2.63
C CYS A 555 2.65 23.89 -2.52
N ILE A 556 2.75 24.57 -1.40
CA ILE A 556 3.84 25.55 -1.10
C ILE A 556 5.03 24.93 -0.36
N ALA A 557 5.11 23.61 -0.28
CA ALA A 557 6.21 22.86 0.34
C ALA A 557 6.54 23.28 1.80
N CYS A 558 5.53 23.66 2.59
CA CYS A 558 5.68 24.09 3.99
C CYS A 558 6.08 22.96 4.97
N MET A 559 6.15 21.72 4.52
CA MET A 559 6.54 20.51 5.28
C MET A 559 5.65 20.18 6.51
N GLN A 560 4.46 20.79 6.62
CA GLN A 560 3.54 20.65 7.74
C GLN A 560 2.40 19.63 7.49
N CYS A 561 2.56 18.73 6.53
CA CYS A 561 1.52 17.76 6.13
C CYS A 561 1.04 16.88 7.29
N HIS A 562 1.93 16.56 8.24
CA HIS A 562 1.63 15.70 9.39
C HIS A 562 0.68 16.36 10.40
N VAL A 563 0.64 17.68 10.52
CA VAL A 563 -0.20 18.38 11.51
C VAL A 563 -1.66 18.51 11.07
N GLY A 564 -1.98 18.23 9.78
CA GLY A 564 -3.35 18.29 9.25
C GLY A 564 -3.93 19.71 9.09
N GLN A 565 -3.12 20.75 9.25
CA GLN A 565 -3.50 22.16 9.10
C GLN A 565 -2.88 22.76 7.84
N CYS A 566 -3.05 22.08 6.73
CA CYS A 566 -2.51 22.52 5.45
C CYS A 566 -3.16 23.82 5.02
N VAL A 567 -2.35 24.87 4.83
CA VAL A 567 -2.84 26.21 4.49
C VAL A 567 -3.45 26.28 3.08
N THR A 568 -3.10 25.37 2.19
CA THR A 568 -3.62 25.28 0.83
C THR A 568 -4.76 24.25 0.67
N GLY A 569 -5.17 23.56 1.75
CA GLY A 569 -6.25 22.58 1.70
C GLY A 569 -5.87 21.21 1.16
N ILE A 570 -4.61 20.99 0.77
CA ILE A 570 -4.12 19.74 0.13
C ILE A 570 -4.03 18.58 1.15
N ALA A 571 -3.28 18.77 2.24
CA ALA A 571 -2.96 17.70 3.19
C ALA A 571 -3.74 17.85 4.50
N THR A 572 -5.04 18.02 4.42
CA THR A 572 -5.95 18.23 5.55
C THR A 572 -7.17 17.32 5.46
N GLN A 573 -7.84 17.14 6.60
CA GLN A 573 -9.18 16.55 6.69
C GLN A 573 -10.14 17.51 7.41
N ASP A 574 -9.70 18.75 7.64
CA ASP A 574 -10.52 19.82 8.19
C ASP A 574 -11.29 20.50 7.05
N PRO A 575 -12.64 20.48 7.06
CA PRO A 575 -13.46 21.10 6.01
C PRO A 575 -13.17 22.58 5.79
N GLU A 576 -12.83 23.34 6.85
CA GLU A 576 -12.54 24.78 6.73
C GLU A 576 -11.22 25.05 5.99
N HIS A 577 -10.24 24.16 6.14
CA HIS A 577 -9.01 24.23 5.38
C HIS A 577 -9.20 23.70 3.96
N GLU A 578 -9.96 22.61 3.79
CA GLU A 578 -10.19 21.99 2.49
C GLU A 578 -10.95 22.91 1.52
N LYS A 579 -11.88 23.74 1.98
CA LYS A 579 -12.60 24.74 1.17
C LYS A 579 -11.71 25.69 0.38
N ARG A 580 -10.43 25.83 0.77
CA ARG A 580 -9.44 26.67 0.05
C ARG A 580 -8.91 26.01 -1.22
N TYR A 581 -9.15 24.72 -1.39
CA TYR A 581 -8.68 23.94 -2.52
C TYR A 581 -9.81 23.75 -3.54
N HIS A 582 -9.58 24.20 -4.76
CA HIS A 582 -10.56 24.16 -5.85
C HIS A 582 -10.21 23.05 -6.83
N PRO A 583 -10.78 21.83 -6.71
CA PRO A 583 -10.32 20.65 -7.44
C PRO A 583 -10.36 20.81 -8.97
N GLU A 584 -11.36 21.49 -9.51
CA GLU A 584 -11.48 21.73 -10.96
C GLU A 584 -10.39 22.67 -11.48
N LEU A 585 -10.05 23.73 -10.75
CA LEU A 585 -8.96 24.64 -11.10
C LEU A 585 -7.60 23.96 -10.99
N GLU A 586 -7.36 23.30 -9.85
CA GLU A 586 -6.07 22.68 -9.59
C GLU A 586 -5.82 21.44 -10.48
N SER A 587 -6.87 20.74 -10.89
CA SER A 587 -6.75 19.68 -11.89
C SER A 587 -6.22 20.21 -13.23
N GLN A 588 -6.64 21.42 -13.63
CA GLN A 588 -6.10 22.07 -14.84
C GLN A 588 -4.64 22.50 -14.68
N ASN A 589 -4.23 22.93 -13.50
CA ASN A 589 -2.84 23.26 -13.20
C ASN A 589 -1.94 22.00 -13.25
N ILE A 590 -2.38 20.91 -12.62
CA ILE A 590 -1.70 19.62 -12.68
C ILE A 590 -1.65 19.12 -14.14
N HIS A 591 -2.75 19.20 -14.88
CA HIS A 591 -2.78 18.79 -16.29
C HIS A 591 -1.81 19.60 -17.15
N ARG A 592 -1.76 20.93 -17.00
CA ARG A 592 -0.78 21.77 -17.72
C ARG A 592 0.66 21.41 -17.39
N PHE A 593 0.93 21.06 -16.14
CA PHE A 593 2.25 20.53 -15.76
C PHE A 593 2.54 19.21 -16.48
N LEU A 594 1.59 18.28 -16.52
CA LEU A 594 1.74 17.01 -17.24
C LEU A 594 1.90 17.21 -18.76
N GLU A 595 1.23 18.19 -19.36
CA GLU A 595 1.45 18.56 -20.77
C GLU A 595 2.85 19.16 -20.99
N SER A 596 3.37 19.94 -20.04
CA SER A 596 4.77 20.40 -20.13
C SER A 596 5.77 19.24 -20.01
N VAL A 597 5.48 18.24 -19.18
CA VAL A 597 6.25 16.99 -19.09
C VAL A 597 6.23 16.23 -20.41
N ARG A 598 5.05 16.08 -21.03
CA ARG A 598 4.87 15.47 -22.35
C ARG A 598 5.74 16.16 -23.40
N TRP A 599 5.69 17.50 -23.43
CA TRP A 599 6.49 18.29 -24.33
C TRP A 599 8.00 18.10 -24.09
N GLN A 600 8.45 18.06 -22.83
CA GLN A 600 9.86 17.84 -22.48
C GLN A 600 10.33 16.45 -22.91
N ILE A 601 9.52 15.41 -22.69
CA ILE A 601 9.83 14.04 -23.12
C ILE A 601 9.99 14.01 -24.66
N ALA A 602 9.02 14.55 -25.38
CA ALA A 602 9.07 14.59 -26.84
C ALA A 602 10.26 15.38 -27.37
N ALA A 603 10.51 16.57 -26.81
CA ALA A 603 11.59 17.45 -27.25
C ALA A 603 12.98 16.80 -27.06
N ILE A 604 13.21 16.18 -25.90
CA ILE A 604 14.49 15.50 -25.65
C ILE A 604 14.64 14.24 -26.49
N THR A 605 13.59 13.41 -26.61
CA THR A 605 13.61 12.19 -27.44
C THR A 605 13.90 12.54 -28.90
N ASN A 606 13.24 13.57 -29.44
CA ASN A 606 13.50 14.05 -30.80
C ASN A 606 14.91 14.63 -30.94
N ALA A 607 15.38 15.44 -29.97
CA ALA A 607 16.73 15.98 -29.99
C ALA A 607 17.81 14.90 -29.94
N LEU A 608 17.53 13.76 -29.33
CA LEU A 608 18.36 12.56 -29.34
C LEU A 608 18.25 11.76 -30.65
N GLY A 609 17.34 12.13 -31.58
CA GLY A 609 17.14 11.52 -32.89
C GLY A 609 16.22 10.32 -32.92
N TYR A 610 15.40 10.18 -31.91
CA TYR A 610 14.40 9.12 -31.84
C TYR A 610 13.00 9.68 -32.11
N ASP A 611 12.17 8.87 -32.73
CA ASP A 611 10.73 9.10 -32.93
C ASP A 611 9.86 8.24 -31.99
N ASP A 612 10.51 7.50 -31.07
CA ASP A 612 9.87 6.62 -30.11
C ASP A 612 10.68 6.61 -28.80
N VAL A 613 10.01 6.80 -27.67
CA VAL A 613 10.65 6.77 -26.34
C VAL A 613 11.34 5.43 -26.03
N ARG A 614 10.95 4.35 -26.68
CA ARG A 614 11.57 3.01 -26.54
C ARG A 614 12.95 2.93 -27.19
N GLY A 615 13.33 3.91 -28.02
CA GLY A 615 14.68 4.03 -28.56
C GLY A 615 15.70 4.59 -27.58
N LEU A 616 15.26 5.25 -26.51
CA LEU A 616 16.12 5.84 -25.49
C LEU A 616 16.97 4.77 -24.78
N CYS A 617 18.26 5.04 -24.62
CA CYS A 617 19.20 4.07 -24.05
C CYS A 617 20.30 4.74 -23.21
N ARG A 618 21.08 3.93 -22.52
CA ARG A 618 22.16 4.41 -21.63
C ARG A 618 23.26 5.18 -22.35
N ASP A 619 23.48 4.88 -23.63
CA ASP A 619 24.51 5.54 -24.46
C ASP A 619 24.17 7.01 -24.74
N ASP A 620 22.90 7.43 -24.54
CA ASP A 620 22.45 8.80 -24.63
C ASP A 620 22.85 9.65 -23.41
N LEU A 621 23.46 9.05 -22.36
CA LEU A 621 23.75 9.71 -21.09
C LEU A 621 25.25 9.76 -20.80
N VAL A 622 25.63 10.82 -20.07
CA VAL A 622 26.92 10.97 -19.41
C VAL A 622 26.73 11.43 -17.96
N ALA A 623 27.68 11.07 -17.11
CA ALA A 623 27.69 11.51 -15.71
C ALA A 623 28.47 12.81 -15.58
N LEU A 624 27.90 13.80 -14.86
CA LEU A 624 28.50 15.11 -14.60
C LEU A 624 29.28 15.16 -13.28
N THR A 625 29.12 14.14 -12.43
CA THR A 625 29.82 14.03 -11.14
C THR A 625 30.50 12.66 -11.03
N PRO A 626 31.65 12.58 -10.30
CA PRO A 626 32.31 11.30 -10.06
C PRO A 626 31.40 10.28 -9.36
N GLU A 627 30.54 10.73 -8.45
CA GLU A 627 29.59 9.90 -7.70
C GLU A 627 28.55 9.28 -8.65
N ALA A 628 27.97 10.09 -9.54
CA ALA A 628 27.02 9.60 -10.54
C ALA A 628 27.70 8.63 -11.51
N ALA A 629 28.93 8.90 -11.94
CA ALA A 629 29.70 7.99 -12.79
C ALA A 629 29.97 6.64 -12.10
N ALA A 630 30.36 6.67 -10.83
CA ALA A 630 30.60 5.45 -10.04
C ALA A 630 29.31 4.62 -9.86
N ILE A 631 28.15 5.26 -9.62
CA ILE A 631 26.85 4.61 -9.46
C ILE A 631 26.39 4.03 -10.80
N THR A 632 26.35 4.85 -11.85
CA THR A 632 25.73 4.49 -13.12
C THR A 632 26.66 3.76 -14.08
N ARG A 633 27.96 3.84 -13.86
CA ARG A 633 28.98 3.36 -14.80
C ARG A 633 28.89 4.02 -16.19
N LEU A 634 28.31 5.20 -16.26
CA LEU A 634 28.30 6.04 -17.45
C LEU A 634 29.65 6.77 -17.61
N PRO A 635 30.02 7.18 -18.84
CA PRO A 635 31.18 8.00 -19.06
C PRO A 635 31.15 9.28 -18.21
N TYR A 636 32.26 9.59 -17.56
CA TYR A 636 32.40 10.81 -16.80
C TYR A 636 32.86 11.98 -17.68
N GLU A 637 32.04 13.01 -17.76
CA GLU A 637 32.38 14.24 -18.50
C GLU A 637 32.53 15.41 -17.51
N PRO A 638 33.78 15.80 -17.18
CA PRO A 638 34.06 16.85 -16.23
C PRO A 638 33.73 18.22 -16.82
N GLY A 639 32.50 18.65 -16.74
CA GLY A 639 32.05 19.97 -17.23
C GLY A 639 31.34 20.83 -16.18
N HIS A 640 30.96 20.26 -15.08
CA HIS A 640 30.30 20.96 -13.98
C HIS A 640 31.29 21.15 -12.83
N ARG A 641 31.83 22.36 -12.72
CA ARG A 641 32.39 22.79 -11.43
C ARG A 641 31.26 22.75 -10.43
N GLY A 642 31.49 22.06 -9.32
CA GLY A 642 30.52 21.75 -8.26
C GLY A 642 29.58 22.90 -7.95
N ARG A 643 28.40 22.57 -7.47
CA ARG A 643 27.33 23.50 -7.07
C ARG A 643 27.91 24.76 -6.50
N ASN A 644 27.69 25.89 -7.20
CA ASN A 644 28.07 27.20 -6.67
C ASN A 644 27.23 27.43 -5.39
N PRO A 645 27.80 27.46 -4.19
CA PRO A 645 27.04 27.62 -2.95
C PRO A 645 26.43 29.02 -2.81
N GLU A 646 26.60 29.90 -3.79
CA GLU A 646 26.25 31.32 -3.68
C GLU A 646 25.07 31.79 -4.52
N LEU A 647 24.23 30.93 -5.03
CA LEU A 647 22.90 31.36 -5.51
C LEU A 647 22.02 31.68 -4.30
N LYS A 648 22.29 32.77 -3.63
CA LYS A 648 21.31 33.47 -2.78
C LYS A 648 20.21 33.97 -3.70
N VAL A 649 19.11 33.24 -3.74
CA VAL A 649 17.86 33.81 -4.26
C VAL A 649 17.44 34.89 -3.28
N ASN A 650 17.72 36.14 -3.66
CA ASN A 650 17.08 37.29 -3.01
C ASN A 650 15.59 37.20 -3.37
N VAL A 651 14.77 36.65 -2.47
CA VAL A 651 13.33 36.83 -2.48
C VAL A 651 13.09 38.22 -1.90
N GLY A 652 12.87 39.22 -2.78
CA GLY A 652 12.37 40.52 -2.41
C GLY A 652 10.94 40.46 -1.91
#